data_2a36a594a888b988dd60ea4ab5fe7a9c
#
_entry.id   2a36a594a888b988dd60ea4ab5fe7a9c
#
_cell.length_a   1.000
_cell.length_b   1.000
_cell.length_c   1.000
_cell.angle_alpha   90.00
_cell.angle_beta   90.00
_cell.angle_gamma   90.00
#
_symmetry.space_group_name_H-M   'P 1'
#
loop_
_entity.id
_entity.type
_entity.pdbx_description
1 polymer ?
#
loop_
_entity_poly.entity_id
_entity_poly.type
_entity_poly.pdbx_seq_one_letter_code
_entity_poly.pdbx_strand_id
1 'polypeptide(L)'
;MKKKLLFLKNNPQEILHREKVNERLRFAAAHDVNTVLKYLGTTGKGLPSGMVEQARERYGDNVVTHGQKESLFTRICKAFINPFTAILFVLAAVSAFTDIWLADPGEEDAVTVIIITTMVMISGILRFVQETRSGNAAAKLSAMIETTTCVERMETGQQEIPLDEVVVGDLVHLSAGDMVPADIRIIFARDLFVSQSALTGESEPVEKYLCLDVQAASITEEPNLAFMGSNVISGTAVGVAVAVGNDTLLGEMAKALNSKPPKTSFEKGVNSVSWVLIRFMLVMVPVVLFINGFTKGDWMNAALFAISVAVGLTPEMLPMIVTTCLAKGAVAMSREKVIIKNLNSIQNLGSIDILCTDKTGTLTQDKVVLEYHLDIEGKEAPRVLRHAFLNSYYQTGLKNLMDIAIISRTKLEEEENKDQLGDLEHFYQKVDELPFDFERRRMSVVVEDRNGKTQMITKGAVEEMLNISAFVEYAGRVVPLTASMKKLVMEKVDALNADGLRVIAVAQKTNPSPIGAFSIADENEMVLIGYLAFLDPPKETTAAAIRALQEHGVAVKILTGDNEKVTKCVCRHVGLAAEKMLLGSEVEAMSNEELAAAAEYTTVFAKLAPAQKARVVRLLRENGHSVGYLGDGINDAAAMKASDVGISVDTAVDIAKESADVILLEKDLLVLEKGILEGRKTYANMIKYIKMTASSNFGNIFSVLIASAFLPFLPMASIHLILLNLIYDISCTAIPWDNVDKEFLTKPRKWDASSVSKFMLWIGPTSSVFDILTYALMYFIICPAVVGGHLFHELSDPAQQALYIAVFQAGWFVESMWTQTLVIHMIRTPKIPFLQSRASAPVTLLTFIGIAVLTVIPFTAMGHAIGLASLPGEYFSWLAAITLAYMLLATMMKKLYIKRYGELL
;
A
#
# COMPACT_ATOMS: atom_id res chain seq x y z
N MET A 1 21.49 26.14 -4.54
CA MET A 1 20.98 25.84 -3.20
C MET A 1 20.74 27.08 -2.30
N LYS A 2 21.50 28.18 -2.40
CA LYS A 2 21.33 29.38 -1.55
C LYS A 2 20.12 30.30 -1.82
N LYS A 3 19.34 30.13 -2.90
CA LYS A 3 18.19 31.01 -3.23
C LYS A 3 16.81 30.45 -2.86
N LYS A 4 16.68 29.18 -2.36
CA LYS A 4 15.42 28.56 -1.90
C LYS A 4 15.17 28.66 -0.39
N LEU A 5 16.16 29.12 0.38
CA LEU A 5 16.06 29.29 1.85
C LEU A 5 15.43 30.62 2.30
N LEU A 6 14.98 31.47 1.38
CA LEU A 6 14.57 32.87 1.69
C LEU A 6 13.03 33.07 1.71
N PHE A 7 12.22 31.97 1.69
CA PHE A 7 10.74 32.06 1.67
C PHE A 7 10.02 31.40 2.86
N LEU A 8 10.74 31.02 3.90
CA LEU A 8 10.10 30.73 5.18
C LEU A 8 9.94 32.08 5.90
N LYS A 9 8.73 32.66 5.89
CA LYS A 9 8.33 33.69 6.86
C LYS A 9 8.37 33.01 8.24
N ASN A 10 9.50 33.05 8.91
CA ASN A 10 9.68 32.56 10.26
C ASN A 10 8.78 33.40 11.19
N ASN A 11 7.73 32.78 11.70
CA ASN A 11 6.94 33.35 12.77
C ASN A 11 7.86 33.44 14.01
N PRO A 12 8.10 34.61 14.59
CA PRO A 12 9.00 34.77 15.75
C PRO A 12 8.64 33.86 16.93
N GLN A 13 7.37 33.50 17.07
CA GLN A 13 6.89 32.57 18.10
C GLN A 13 7.32 31.13 17.85
N GLU A 14 7.40 30.67 16.58
CA GLU A 14 7.89 29.33 16.23
C GLU A 14 9.39 29.19 16.46
N ILE A 15 10.18 30.25 16.18
CA ILE A 15 11.62 30.25 16.46
C ILE A 15 11.88 30.13 17.96
N LEU A 16 11.18 30.93 18.77
CA LEU A 16 11.33 30.91 20.23
C LEU A 16 10.89 29.56 20.85
N HIS A 17 9.82 28.94 20.30
CA HIS A 17 9.38 27.61 20.74
C HIS A 17 10.44 26.54 20.42
N ARG A 18 11.00 26.58 19.24
CA ARG A 18 12.07 25.67 18.79
C ARG A 18 13.34 25.78 19.62
N GLU A 19 13.74 27.00 19.96
CA GLU A 19 14.89 27.25 20.85
C GLU A 19 14.65 26.57 22.22
N LYS A 20 13.46 26.68 22.79
CA LYS A 20 13.10 26.06 24.08
C LYS A 20 13.14 24.53 24.01
N VAL A 21 12.71 23.91 22.90
CA VAL A 21 12.79 22.46 22.72
C VAL A 21 14.23 22.00 22.64
N ASN A 22 15.04 22.68 21.84
CA ASN A 22 16.48 22.41 21.72
C ASN A 22 17.23 22.60 23.05
N GLU A 23 16.89 23.62 23.81
CA GLU A 23 17.43 23.82 25.17
C GLU A 23 17.05 22.64 26.09
N ARG A 24 15.81 22.13 26.01
CA ARG A 24 15.33 20.99 26.79
C ARG A 24 16.09 19.69 26.43
N LEU A 25 16.32 19.44 25.15
CA LEU A 25 17.09 18.28 24.69
C LEU A 25 18.58 18.38 25.12
N ARG A 26 19.19 19.55 24.97
CA ARG A 26 20.58 19.81 25.43
C ARG A 26 20.69 19.69 26.94
N PHE A 27 19.73 20.21 27.69
CA PHE A 27 19.66 20.04 29.14
C PHE A 27 19.61 18.57 29.52
N ALA A 28 18.74 17.79 28.85
CA ALA A 28 18.62 16.35 29.11
C ALA A 28 19.92 15.58 28.76
N ALA A 29 20.65 15.99 27.73
CA ALA A 29 21.93 15.37 27.38
C ALA A 29 23.05 15.66 28.40
N ALA A 30 23.10 16.92 28.92
CA ALA A 30 24.22 17.43 29.71
C ALA A 30 24.12 17.13 31.23
N HIS A 31 22.93 16.73 31.74
CA HIS A 31 22.72 16.54 33.16
C HIS A 31 22.54 15.07 33.55
N ASP A 32 22.78 14.77 34.84
CA ASP A 32 22.56 13.45 35.40
C ASP A 32 21.08 13.04 35.39
N VAL A 33 20.83 11.73 35.40
CA VAL A 33 19.48 11.15 35.30
C VAL A 33 18.51 11.73 36.31
N ASN A 34 18.92 11.84 37.59
CA ASN A 34 18.02 12.33 38.64
C ASN A 34 17.62 13.80 38.43
N THR A 35 18.54 14.64 37.98
CA THR A 35 18.27 16.04 37.63
C THR A 35 17.31 16.16 36.46
N VAL A 36 17.48 15.32 35.42
CA VAL A 36 16.59 15.28 34.24
C VAL A 36 15.18 14.81 34.64
N LEU A 37 15.06 13.70 35.39
CA LEU A 37 13.76 13.22 35.86
C LEU A 37 13.01 14.30 36.68
N LYS A 38 13.70 14.95 37.58
CA LYS A 38 13.13 16.05 38.37
C LYS A 38 12.68 17.25 37.53
N TYR A 39 13.49 17.61 36.51
CA TYR A 39 13.16 18.70 35.58
C TYR A 39 11.90 18.41 34.75
N LEU A 40 11.71 17.14 34.32
CA LEU A 40 10.54 16.67 33.58
C LEU A 40 9.33 16.34 34.48
N GLY A 41 9.45 16.44 35.79
CA GLY A 41 8.37 16.16 36.73
C GLY A 41 8.04 14.69 36.91
N THR A 42 8.97 13.79 36.57
CA THR A 42 8.82 12.33 36.66
C THR A 42 9.76 11.74 37.70
N THR A 43 9.63 10.44 37.95
CA THR A 43 10.45 9.69 38.91
C THR A 43 11.03 8.44 38.25
N GLY A 44 11.96 7.74 38.92
CA GLY A 44 12.47 6.44 38.44
C GLY A 44 11.41 5.31 38.42
N LYS A 45 10.18 5.58 38.88
CA LYS A 45 9.00 4.69 38.76
C LYS A 45 7.97 5.20 37.76
N GLY A 46 8.32 6.16 36.93
CA GLY A 46 7.47 6.75 35.92
C GLY A 46 6.71 8.01 36.34
N LEU A 47 5.91 8.53 35.40
CA LEU A 47 5.09 9.73 35.56
C LEU A 47 3.83 9.43 36.38
N PRO A 48 3.46 10.25 37.37
CA PRO A 48 2.18 10.14 38.07
C PRO A 48 1.00 10.36 37.11
N SER A 49 -0.07 9.55 37.24
CA SER A 49 -1.24 9.62 36.32
C SER A 49 -1.91 11.00 36.31
N GLY A 50 -1.91 11.70 37.43
CA GLY A 50 -2.44 13.08 37.49
C GLY A 50 -1.63 14.13 36.71
N MET A 51 -0.39 13.81 36.31
CA MET A 51 0.47 14.70 35.53
C MET A 51 0.45 14.40 34.02
N VAL A 52 -0.10 13.25 33.60
CA VAL A 52 -0.15 12.85 32.19
C VAL A 52 -0.94 13.86 31.35
N GLU A 53 -2.14 14.25 31.82
CA GLU A 53 -2.99 15.22 31.12
C GLU A 53 -2.36 16.62 31.11
N GLN A 54 -1.72 17.03 32.22
CA GLN A 54 -1.00 18.31 32.29
C GLN A 54 0.21 18.33 31.34
N ALA A 55 0.91 17.19 31.17
CA ALA A 55 2.00 17.06 30.22
C ALA A 55 1.47 17.14 28.78
N ARG A 56 0.31 16.50 28.49
CA ARG A 56 -0.37 16.57 27.19
C ARG A 56 -0.81 18.00 26.85
N GLU A 57 -1.44 18.70 27.78
CA GLU A 57 -1.82 20.11 27.58
C GLU A 57 -0.62 21.04 27.36
N ARG A 58 0.50 20.78 28.03
CA ARG A 58 1.70 21.63 27.98
C ARG A 58 2.58 21.37 26.74
N TYR A 59 2.73 20.10 26.32
CA TYR A 59 3.67 19.68 25.29
C TYR A 59 3.01 19.12 24.02
N GLY A 60 1.69 18.93 24.05
CA GLY A 60 0.91 18.37 22.93
C GLY A 60 0.90 16.84 22.88
N ASP A 61 0.17 16.31 21.90
CA ASP A 61 0.09 14.87 21.61
C ASP A 61 1.33 14.42 20.86
N ASN A 62 1.66 13.13 20.97
CA ASN A 62 2.77 12.53 20.22
C ASN A 62 2.41 12.21 18.77
N VAL A 63 1.93 13.22 18.04
CA VAL A 63 1.49 13.10 16.64
C VAL A 63 2.34 14.00 15.75
N VAL A 64 3.05 13.41 14.78
CA VAL A 64 3.73 14.15 13.74
C VAL A 64 2.75 14.50 12.64
N THR A 65 2.43 15.78 12.50
CA THR A 65 1.50 16.24 11.45
C THR A 65 2.21 16.35 10.11
N HIS A 66 1.97 15.38 9.23
CA HIS A 66 2.37 15.44 7.84
C HIS A 66 1.37 16.29 7.04
N GLY A 67 1.66 17.58 6.85
CA GLY A 67 0.83 18.52 6.08
C GLY A 67 -0.32 19.11 6.89
N GLN A 68 -0.77 20.31 6.51
CA GLN A 68 -1.97 20.92 7.11
C GLN A 68 -3.22 20.15 6.67
N LYS A 69 -4.08 19.75 7.60
CA LYS A 69 -5.44 19.27 7.28
C LYS A 69 -6.12 20.34 6.44
N GLU A 70 -6.46 20.02 5.20
CA GLU A 70 -7.15 20.97 4.32
C GLU A 70 -8.46 21.41 4.96
N SER A 71 -8.67 22.73 5.06
CA SER A 71 -9.90 23.26 5.60
C SER A 71 -11.08 22.86 4.73
N LEU A 72 -12.27 22.76 5.32
CA LEU A 72 -13.50 22.39 4.59
C LEU A 72 -13.76 23.38 3.44
N PHE A 73 -13.46 24.65 3.65
CA PHE A 73 -13.56 25.69 2.61
C PHE A 73 -12.58 25.42 1.43
N THR A 74 -11.34 25.05 1.72
CA THR A 74 -10.34 24.70 0.67
C THR A 74 -10.77 23.48 -0.13
N ARG A 75 -11.37 22.46 0.50
CA ARG A 75 -11.93 21.28 -0.18
C ARG A 75 -13.10 21.63 -1.09
N ILE A 76 -14.01 22.48 -0.62
CA ILE A 76 -15.13 22.99 -1.42
C ILE A 76 -14.56 23.77 -2.61
N CYS A 77 -13.67 24.73 -2.41
CA CYS A 77 -13.06 25.49 -3.50
C CYS A 77 -12.38 24.59 -4.53
N LYS A 78 -11.63 23.57 -4.11
CA LYS A 78 -10.99 22.61 -5.04
C LYS A 78 -12.00 21.76 -5.81
N ALA A 79 -13.13 21.41 -5.22
CA ALA A 79 -14.18 20.66 -5.90
C ALA A 79 -14.86 21.49 -6.99
N PHE A 80 -15.03 22.79 -6.77
CA PHE A 80 -15.70 23.71 -7.70
C PHE A 80 -14.77 24.45 -8.65
N ILE A 81 -13.47 24.60 -8.32
CA ILE A 81 -12.49 25.31 -9.16
C ILE A 81 -11.52 24.28 -9.74
N ASN A 82 -11.83 23.80 -10.91
CA ASN A 82 -10.98 22.93 -11.71
C ASN A 82 -10.97 23.39 -13.18
N PRO A 83 -10.07 22.93 -14.04
CA PRO A 83 -9.98 23.37 -15.44
C PRO A 83 -11.29 23.26 -16.22
N PHE A 84 -12.12 22.25 -15.91
CA PHE A 84 -13.38 22.04 -16.57
C PHE A 84 -14.46 23.03 -16.13
N THR A 85 -14.68 23.16 -14.83
CA THR A 85 -15.64 24.17 -14.33
C THR A 85 -15.23 25.56 -14.76
N ALA A 86 -13.91 25.84 -14.91
CA ALA A 86 -13.42 27.09 -15.46
C ALA A 86 -13.89 27.30 -16.91
N ILE A 87 -13.82 26.25 -17.76
CA ILE A 87 -14.32 26.33 -19.13
C ILE A 87 -15.85 26.49 -19.16
N LEU A 88 -16.58 25.77 -18.30
CA LEU A 88 -18.04 25.96 -18.16
C LEU A 88 -18.41 27.37 -17.69
N PHE A 89 -17.65 27.96 -16.78
CA PHE A 89 -17.85 29.36 -16.39
C PHE A 89 -17.58 30.34 -17.54
N VAL A 90 -16.54 30.08 -18.35
CA VAL A 90 -16.30 30.89 -19.57
C VAL A 90 -17.47 30.76 -20.54
N LEU A 91 -17.95 29.52 -20.75
CA LEU A 91 -19.10 29.27 -21.62
C LEU A 91 -20.37 29.97 -21.09
N ALA A 92 -20.65 29.86 -19.79
CA ALA A 92 -21.76 30.55 -19.15
C ALA A 92 -21.64 32.08 -19.27
N ALA A 93 -20.44 32.62 -19.11
CA ALA A 93 -20.19 34.06 -19.23
C ALA A 93 -20.39 34.54 -20.70
N VAL A 94 -19.92 33.77 -21.69
CA VAL A 94 -20.12 34.07 -23.10
C VAL A 94 -21.61 33.98 -23.45
N SER A 95 -22.30 32.91 -23.03
CA SER A 95 -23.74 32.76 -23.26
C SER A 95 -24.56 33.86 -22.57
N ALA A 96 -24.20 34.26 -21.34
CA ALA A 96 -24.83 35.40 -20.68
C ALA A 96 -24.62 36.72 -21.44
N PHE A 97 -23.45 36.88 -22.04
CA PHE A 97 -23.15 38.07 -22.86
C PHE A 97 -23.91 38.07 -24.18
N THR A 98 -23.99 36.93 -24.88
CA THR A 98 -24.67 36.81 -26.17
C THR A 98 -26.18 36.77 -26.04
N ASP A 99 -26.71 35.94 -25.12
CA ASP A 99 -28.11 35.56 -25.07
C ASP A 99 -28.95 36.48 -24.12
N ILE A 100 -28.28 37.24 -23.23
CA ILE A 100 -28.93 38.16 -22.30
C ILE A 100 -28.54 39.61 -22.56
N TRP A 101 -27.23 39.94 -22.71
CA TRP A 101 -26.77 41.32 -22.77
C TRP A 101 -26.77 41.91 -24.19
N LEU A 102 -26.50 41.09 -25.22
CA LEU A 102 -26.54 41.47 -26.62
C LEU A 102 -27.86 41.12 -27.32
N ALA A 103 -28.79 40.43 -26.68
CA ALA A 103 -30.08 40.07 -27.21
C ALA A 103 -30.96 41.32 -27.38
N ASP A 104 -31.83 41.34 -28.39
CA ASP A 104 -32.80 42.42 -28.60
C ASP A 104 -33.85 42.47 -27.46
N PRO A 105 -34.36 43.64 -27.06
CA PRO A 105 -35.31 43.75 -25.96
C PRO A 105 -36.55 42.89 -26.17
N GLY A 106 -36.74 41.85 -25.36
CA GLY A 106 -37.83 40.86 -25.40
C GLY A 106 -37.46 39.50 -25.99
N GLU A 107 -36.24 39.32 -26.47
CA GLU A 107 -35.69 38.01 -26.92
C GLU A 107 -34.60 37.48 -25.97
N GLU A 108 -34.52 38.01 -24.75
CA GLU A 108 -33.54 37.59 -23.74
C GLU A 108 -33.81 36.15 -23.29
N ASP A 109 -32.84 35.26 -23.45
CA ASP A 109 -32.91 33.86 -22.99
C ASP A 109 -31.82 33.50 -21.97
N ALA A 110 -32.23 33.28 -20.72
CA ALA A 110 -31.36 32.88 -19.63
C ALA A 110 -31.28 31.35 -19.44
N VAL A 111 -32.00 30.56 -20.21
CA VAL A 111 -32.12 29.08 -19.98
C VAL A 111 -30.80 28.41 -20.08
N THR A 112 -29.96 28.71 -21.06
CA THR A 112 -28.65 28.13 -21.27
C THR A 112 -27.72 28.42 -20.08
N VAL A 113 -27.69 29.65 -19.58
CA VAL A 113 -26.86 30.07 -18.42
C VAL A 113 -27.32 29.37 -17.15
N ILE A 114 -28.63 29.27 -16.93
CA ILE A 114 -29.20 28.56 -15.76
C ILE A 114 -28.82 27.06 -15.79
N ILE A 115 -28.92 26.41 -16.94
CA ILE A 115 -28.59 25.01 -17.10
C ILE A 115 -27.10 24.78 -16.85
N ILE A 116 -26.22 25.58 -17.46
CA ILE A 116 -24.74 25.43 -17.25
C ILE A 116 -24.40 25.64 -15.75
N THR A 117 -24.99 26.67 -15.12
CA THR A 117 -24.77 26.93 -13.71
C THR A 117 -25.23 25.76 -12.82
N THR A 118 -26.42 25.23 -13.12
CA THR A 118 -26.96 24.06 -12.41
C THR A 118 -26.05 22.84 -12.56
N MET A 119 -25.52 22.62 -13.77
CA MET A 119 -24.57 21.53 -14.04
C MET A 119 -23.27 21.69 -13.27
N VAL A 120 -22.69 22.89 -13.20
CA VAL A 120 -21.51 23.17 -12.38
C VAL A 120 -21.78 22.87 -10.91
N MET A 121 -22.98 23.23 -10.42
CA MET A 121 -23.39 22.92 -9.04
C MET A 121 -23.51 21.42 -8.80
N ILE A 122 -24.21 20.69 -9.68
CA ILE A 122 -24.35 19.23 -9.56
C ILE A 122 -22.98 18.53 -9.60
N SER A 123 -22.15 18.85 -10.59
CA SER A 123 -20.80 18.28 -10.73
C SER A 123 -19.91 18.57 -9.51
N GLY A 124 -19.90 19.82 -9.05
CA GLY A 124 -19.14 20.23 -7.87
C GLY A 124 -19.58 19.52 -6.57
N ILE A 125 -20.90 19.43 -6.35
CA ILE A 125 -21.46 18.71 -5.19
C ILE A 125 -21.12 17.21 -5.26
N LEU A 126 -21.31 16.57 -6.41
CA LEU A 126 -21.02 15.16 -6.62
C LEU A 126 -19.54 14.86 -6.30
N ARG A 127 -18.64 15.67 -6.85
CA ARG A 127 -17.20 15.57 -6.60
C ARG A 127 -16.85 15.76 -5.14
N PHE A 128 -17.37 16.80 -4.50
CA PHE A 128 -17.14 17.07 -3.07
C PHE A 128 -17.58 15.90 -2.19
N VAL A 129 -18.80 15.37 -2.42
CA VAL A 129 -19.34 14.24 -1.65
C VAL A 129 -18.47 12.99 -1.82
N GLN A 130 -18.05 12.68 -3.05
CA GLN A 130 -17.25 11.49 -3.33
C GLN A 130 -15.82 11.61 -2.79
N GLU A 131 -15.14 12.75 -2.99
CA GLU A 131 -13.81 12.99 -2.42
C GLU A 131 -13.82 12.92 -0.88
N THR A 132 -14.87 13.47 -0.26
CA THR A 132 -15.03 13.42 1.21
C THR A 132 -15.26 11.99 1.70
N ARG A 133 -16.13 11.21 1.04
CA ARG A 133 -16.37 9.81 1.40
C ARG A 133 -15.13 8.94 1.23
N SER A 134 -14.40 9.10 0.12
CA SER A 134 -13.16 8.36 -0.14
C SER A 134 -12.07 8.70 0.87
N GLY A 135 -11.88 9.99 1.17
CA GLY A 135 -10.91 10.46 2.18
C GLY A 135 -11.22 9.95 3.58
N ASN A 136 -12.48 9.99 4.00
CA ASN A 136 -12.91 9.48 5.30
C ASN A 136 -12.75 7.95 5.42
N ALA A 137 -13.00 7.20 4.35
CA ALA A 137 -12.79 5.75 4.33
C ALA A 137 -11.30 5.40 4.48
N ALA A 138 -10.42 6.10 3.76
CA ALA A 138 -8.97 5.92 3.87
C ALA A 138 -8.46 6.25 5.29
N ALA A 139 -8.92 7.37 5.87
CA ALA A 139 -8.54 7.77 7.22
C ALA A 139 -8.97 6.74 8.28
N LYS A 140 -10.18 6.19 8.16
CA LYS A 140 -10.65 5.13 9.07
C LYS A 140 -9.81 3.84 8.97
N LEU A 141 -9.37 3.48 7.79
CA LEU A 141 -8.54 2.28 7.59
C LEU A 141 -7.14 2.47 8.18
N SER A 142 -6.52 3.64 7.99
CA SER A 142 -5.24 3.97 8.63
C SER A 142 -5.32 3.95 10.16
N ALA A 143 -6.44 4.40 10.73
CA ALA A 143 -6.66 4.37 12.18
C ALA A 143 -6.90 2.96 12.76
N MET A 144 -7.03 1.91 11.95
CA MET A 144 -7.14 0.51 12.41
C MET A 144 -5.77 -0.12 12.70
N ILE A 145 -4.67 0.53 12.32
CA ILE A 145 -3.31 0.08 12.60
C ILE A 145 -2.79 0.95 13.74
N GLU A 146 -2.84 0.42 14.94
CA GLU A 146 -2.27 1.08 16.12
C GLU A 146 -0.85 0.54 16.33
N THR A 147 0.13 1.43 16.33
CA THR A 147 1.48 1.13 16.81
C THR A 147 1.50 1.43 18.29
N THR A 148 1.89 0.44 19.12
CA THR A 148 1.96 0.57 20.57
C THR A 148 3.41 0.68 21.02
N THR A 149 3.62 1.12 22.24
CA THR A 149 4.92 1.17 22.90
C THR A 149 4.79 0.88 24.39
N CYS A 150 5.79 0.25 24.97
CA CYS A 150 5.80 -0.06 26.38
C CYS A 150 6.26 1.14 27.21
N VAL A 151 5.39 1.64 28.06
CA VAL A 151 5.71 2.73 29.02
C VAL A 151 5.53 2.27 30.45
N GLU A 152 6.28 2.89 31.36
CA GLU A 152 6.10 2.70 32.81
C GLU A 152 5.61 3.99 33.44
N ARG A 153 4.45 3.92 34.11
CA ARG A 153 3.84 5.00 34.89
C ARG A 153 3.68 4.59 36.35
N MET A 154 3.69 5.57 37.25
CA MET A 154 3.82 5.31 38.71
C MET A 154 2.72 4.41 39.26
N GLU A 155 1.44 4.61 38.87
CA GLU A 155 0.30 3.87 39.40
C GLU A 155 -0.04 2.60 38.62
N THR A 156 0.23 2.56 37.33
CA THR A 156 -0.11 1.43 36.45
C THR A 156 1.04 0.46 36.20
N GLY A 157 2.28 0.87 36.52
CA GLY A 157 3.47 0.09 36.17
C GLY A 157 3.74 0.07 34.66
N GLN A 158 4.39 -1.00 34.21
CA GLN A 158 4.64 -1.22 32.78
C GLN A 158 3.34 -1.60 32.05
N GLN A 159 3.06 -0.90 30.95
CA GLN A 159 1.88 -1.12 30.12
C GLN A 159 2.15 -0.75 28.66
N GLU A 160 1.50 -1.46 27.75
CA GLU A 160 1.45 -1.09 26.35
C GLU A 160 0.42 0.00 26.13
N ILE A 161 0.83 1.12 25.51
CA ILE A 161 -0.07 2.22 25.12
C ILE A 161 0.10 2.55 23.63
N PRO A 162 -0.94 3.15 22.99
CA PRO A 162 -0.79 3.72 21.66
C PRO A 162 0.33 4.76 21.60
N LEU A 163 1.05 4.80 20.48
CA LEU A 163 2.21 5.68 20.33
C LEU A 163 1.85 7.16 20.48
N ASP A 164 0.66 7.56 20.05
CA ASP A 164 0.15 8.92 20.13
C ASP A 164 -0.22 9.36 21.57
N GLU A 165 -0.35 8.41 22.52
CA GLU A 165 -0.62 8.65 23.93
C GLU A 165 0.63 8.89 24.78
N VAL A 166 1.83 8.74 24.21
CA VAL A 166 3.11 9.02 24.90
C VAL A 166 3.24 10.52 25.17
N VAL A 167 3.59 10.88 26.40
CA VAL A 167 3.78 12.26 26.82
C VAL A 167 5.20 12.51 27.34
N VAL A 168 5.62 13.78 27.34
CA VAL A 168 6.91 14.17 27.96
C VAL A 168 6.93 13.78 29.43
N GLY A 169 7.97 13.04 29.84
CA GLY A 169 8.13 12.50 31.19
C GLY A 169 7.77 11.02 31.35
N ASP A 170 7.15 10.37 30.33
CA ASP A 170 6.94 8.91 30.34
C ASP A 170 8.28 8.18 30.32
N LEU A 171 8.38 7.08 31.08
CA LEU A 171 9.50 6.13 30.96
C LEU A 171 9.16 5.12 29.87
N VAL A 172 9.98 5.09 28.85
CA VAL A 172 9.82 4.21 27.69
C VAL A 172 10.78 3.03 27.80
N HIS A 173 10.25 1.82 27.69
CA HIS A 173 11.03 0.58 27.61
C HIS A 173 11.24 0.19 26.14
N LEU A 174 12.48 -0.06 25.77
CA LEU A 174 12.89 -0.42 24.41
C LEU A 174 13.61 -1.76 24.37
N SER A 175 13.28 -2.56 23.39
CA SER A 175 13.88 -3.85 23.06
C SER A 175 14.21 -3.93 21.57
N ALA A 176 15.04 -4.90 21.18
CA ALA A 176 15.35 -5.10 19.77
C ALA A 176 14.07 -5.31 18.92
N GLY A 177 13.94 -4.52 17.85
CA GLY A 177 12.75 -4.50 16.98
C GLY A 177 11.81 -3.34 17.21
N ASP A 178 11.88 -2.66 18.35
CA ASP A 178 11.02 -1.53 18.67
C ASP A 178 11.44 -0.27 17.91
N MET A 179 10.48 0.58 17.62
CA MET A 179 10.71 1.93 17.16
C MET A 179 10.75 2.88 18.35
N VAL A 180 11.71 3.80 18.37
CA VAL A 180 11.79 4.85 19.39
C VAL A 180 10.60 5.79 19.22
N PRO A 181 9.68 5.88 20.22
CA PRO A 181 8.38 6.54 20.06
C PRO A 181 8.42 8.06 20.17
N ALA A 182 9.47 8.61 20.79
CA ALA A 182 9.66 10.04 21.07
C ALA A 182 11.16 10.34 21.12
N ASP A 183 11.56 11.61 21.20
CA ASP A 183 12.97 11.91 21.49
C ASP A 183 13.19 11.66 22.99
N ILE A 184 14.03 10.68 23.32
CA ILE A 184 14.22 10.17 24.69
C ILE A 184 15.64 10.39 25.19
N ARG A 185 15.76 10.62 26.51
CA ARG A 185 17.02 10.56 27.25
C ARG A 185 17.16 9.18 27.86
N ILE A 186 18.18 8.46 27.48
CA ILE A 186 18.47 7.11 27.99
C ILE A 186 18.86 7.19 29.46
N ILE A 187 18.16 6.43 30.30
CA ILE A 187 18.42 6.33 31.75
C ILE A 187 19.02 4.98 32.14
N PHE A 188 18.82 3.97 31.29
CA PHE A 188 19.44 2.66 31.38
C PHE A 188 19.60 2.11 29.96
N ALA A 189 20.76 1.52 29.66
CA ALA A 189 21.00 0.83 28.40
C ALA A 189 21.95 -0.35 28.61
N ARG A 190 21.72 -1.41 27.85
CA ARG A 190 22.57 -2.58 27.79
C ARG A 190 22.73 -3.01 26.33
N ASP A 191 23.94 -2.86 25.79
CA ASP A 191 24.31 -3.19 24.40
C ASP A 191 23.32 -2.64 23.37
N LEU A 192 22.87 -1.37 23.59
CA LEU A 192 21.86 -0.71 22.77
C LEU A 192 22.47 -0.18 21.48
N PHE A 193 22.11 -0.76 20.35
CA PHE A 193 22.42 -0.25 19.02
C PHE A 193 21.15 0.21 18.32
N VAL A 194 21.17 1.46 17.82
CA VAL A 194 20.01 2.12 17.21
C VAL A 194 20.34 2.56 15.79
N SER A 195 19.52 2.19 14.83
CA SER A 195 19.60 2.72 13.47
C SER A 195 18.91 4.07 13.39
N GLN A 196 19.66 5.09 13.03
CA GLN A 196 19.18 6.48 12.83
C GLN A 196 19.07 6.84 11.35
N SER A 197 19.02 5.86 10.45
CA SER A 197 19.03 6.05 8.99
C SER A 197 17.91 6.97 8.48
N ALA A 198 16.77 6.99 9.14
CA ALA A 198 15.64 7.88 8.81
C ALA A 198 15.96 9.37 9.05
N LEU A 199 16.88 9.68 9.99
CA LEU A 199 17.25 11.04 10.39
C LEU A 199 18.55 11.50 9.76
N THR A 200 19.57 10.63 9.74
CA THR A 200 20.94 10.97 9.29
C THR A 200 21.22 10.54 7.85
N GLY A 201 20.48 9.57 7.34
CA GLY A 201 20.75 8.92 6.06
C GLY A 201 21.85 7.86 6.12
N GLU A 202 22.50 7.66 7.27
CA GLU A 202 23.55 6.66 7.48
C GLU A 202 22.95 5.33 7.90
N SER A 203 23.41 4.24 7.31
CA SER A 203 22.84 2.90 7.53
C SER A 203 23.48 2.14 8.69
N GLU A 204 24.66 2.58 9.18
CA GLU A 204 25.35 1.92 10.28
C GLU A 204 24.65 2.17 11.62
N PRO A 205 24.38 1.11 12.42
CA PRO A 205 23.81 1.28 13.75
C PRO A 205 24.77 2.03 14.68
N VAL A 206 24.24 2.94 15.48
CA VAL A 206 24.99 3.73 16.46
C VAL A 206 24.76 3.16 17.85
N GLU A 207 25.83 2.92 18.58
CA GLU A 207 25.76 2.52 19.98
C GLU A 207 25.27 3.69 20.85
N LYS A 208 24.32 3.42 21.73
CA LYS A 208 23.76 4.40 22.67
C LYS A 208 23.90 3.91 24.11
N TYR A 209 24.49 4.77 24.94
CA TYR A 209 24.80 4.41 26.35
C TYR A 209 24.74 5.64 27.28
N LEU A 210 24.81 5.40 28.59
CA LEU A 210 24.86 6.49 29.56
C LEU A 210 26.24 7.14 29.54
N CYS A 211 26.29 8.40 29.19
CA CYS A 211 27.50 9.22 29.28
C CYS A 211 27.14 10.67 29.64
N LEU A 212 28.00 11.34 30.42
CA LEU A 212 27.84 12.75 30.81
C LEU A 212 28.97 13.65 30.26
N ASP A 213 30.06 13.05 29.78
CA ASP A 213 31.30 13.79 29.47
C ASP A 213 31.52 14.08 27.99
N VAL A 214 30.58 13.75 27.10
CA VAL A 214 30.74 13.95 25.66
C VAL A 214 29.85 15.10 25.19
N GLN A 215 30.46 16.18 24.75
CA GLN A 215 29.81 17.21 23.95
C GLN A 215 29.99 16.86 22.47
N ALA A 216 28.99 16.18 21.88
CA ALA A 216 29.03 15.86 20.47
C ALA A 216 28.83 17.12 19.62
N ALA A 217 29.40 17.13 18.40
CA ALA A 217 29.26 18.24 17.47
C ALA A 217 27.80 18.46 17.01
N SER A 218 27.01 17.40 17.00
CA SER A 218 25.60 17.42 16.66
C SER A 218 24.77 16.72 17.75
N ILE A 219 23.55 17.19 17.98
CA ILE A 219 22.62 16.59 18.93
C ILE A 219 22.26 15.12 18.57
N THR A 220 22.32 14.77 17.29
CA THR A 220 22.09 13.40 16.78
C THR A 220 23.22 12.43 17.13
N GLU A 221 24.40 12.93 17.41
CA GLU A 221 25.58 12.17 17.78
C GLU A 221 25.70 11.93 19.31
N GLU A 222 24.83 12.61 20.11
CA GLU A 222 24.84 12.41 21.56
C GLU A 222 24.56 10.95 21.90
N PRO A 223 25.46 10.26 22.64
CA PRO A 223 25.33 8.84 22.91
C PRO A 223 24.19 8.49 23.87
N ASN A 224 23.73 9.47 24.66
CA ASN A 224 22.71 9.28 25.67
C ASN A 224 21.31 9.75 25.23
N LEU A 225 21.14 10.17 23.97
CA LEU A 225 19.86 10.49 23.36
C LEU A 225 19.50 9.50 22.23
N ALA A 226 18.23 9.09 22.19
CA ALA A 226 17.67 8.38 21.05
C ALA A 226 16.45 9.15 20.53
N PHE A 227 16.24 9.14 19.23
CA PHE A 227 15.30 10.04 18.55
C PHE A 227 14.14 9.29 17.93
N MET A 228 12.98 9.92 17.91
CA MET A 228 11.75 9.40 17.30
C MET A 228 11.99 8.91 15.87
N GLY A 229 11.44 7.75 15.53
CA GLY A 229 11.58 7.14 14.20
C GLY A 229 12.90 6.40 13.97
N SER A 230 13.77 6.34 14.98
CA SER A 230 14.91 5.43 14.99
C SER A 230 14.49 4.02 15.40
N ASN A 231 15.20 2.99 14.95
CA ASN A 231 14.85 1.59 15.26
C ASN A 231 15.94 0.94 16.11
N VAL A 232 15.52 0.22 17.14
CA VAL A 232 16.41 -0.57 17.98
C VAL A 232 16.83 -1.84 17.23
N ILE A 233 18.12 -1.98 16.96
CA ILE A 233 18.67 -3.14 16.24
C ILE A 233 19.03 -4.26 17.21
N SER A 234 19.66 -3.92 18.34
CA SER A 234 20.01 -4.87 19.38
C SER A 234 20.03 -4.21 20.76
N GLY A 235 20.02 -5.02 21.81
CA GLY A 235 20.06 -4.57 23.19
C GLY A 235 18.71 -4.17 23.76
N THR A 236 18.75 -3.60 24.98
CA THR A 236 17.58 -3.08 25.70
C THR A 236 17.89 -1.74 26.34
N ALA A 237 16.87 -0.90 26.50
CA ALA A 237 17.01 0.39 27.16
C ALA A 237 15.75 0.81 27.89
N VAL A 238 15.93 1.70 28.85
CA VAL A 238 14.86 2.52 29.42
C VAL A 238 15.24 3.98 29.20
N GLY A 239 14.31 4.76 28.69
CA GLY A 239 14.53 6.19 28.47
C GLY A 239 13.35 7.02 28.97
N VAL A 240 13.57 8.31 29.25
CA VAL A 240 12.51 9.26 29.56
C VAL A 240 12.22 10.13 28.35
N ALA A 241 10.94 10.28 28.01
CA ALA A 241 10.50 11.11 26.87
C ALA A 241 10.76 12.60 27.16
N VAL A 242 11.54 13.26 26.30
CA VAL A 242 11.96 14.67 26.40
C VAL A 242 11.18 15.55 25.44
N ALA A 243 10.91 15.06 24.21
CA ALA A 243 10.10 15.76 23.23
C ALA A 243 9.19 14.77 22.50
N VAL A 244 7.97 15.20 22.15
CA VAL A 244 6.91 14.39 21.54
C VAL A 244 6.37 15.04 20.26
N GLY A 245 5.87 14.23 19.33
CA GLY A 245 5.16 14.65 18.13
C GLY A 245 5.90 15.68 17.27
N ASN A 246 5.29 16.80 17.05
CA ASN A 246 5.85 17.89 16.22
C ASN A 246 7.10 18.58 16.80
N ASP A 247 7.38 18.34 18.08
CA ASP A 247 8.55 18.90 18.77
C ASP A 247 9.77 17.98 18.70
N THR A 248 9.62 16.74 18.21
CA THR A 248 10.73 15.83 17.98
C THR A 248 11.57 16.27 16.77
N LEU A 249 12.79 15.77 16.69
CA LEU A 249 13.68 16.03 15.55
C LEU A 249 13.03 15.57 14.22
N LEU A 250 12.37 14.40 14.23
CA LEU A 250 11.60 13.90 13.09
C LEU A 250 10.43 14.83 12.73
N GLY A 251 9.69 15.34 13.73
CA GLY A 251 8.60 16.28 13.53
C GLY A 251 9.07 17.60 12.90
N GLU A 252 10.24 18.11 13.30
CA GLU A 252 10.87 19.27 12.67
C GLU A 252 11.22 19.02 11.21
N MET A 253 11.84 17.87 10.91
CA MET A 253 12.20 17.49 9.53
C MET A 253 10.93 17.34 8.68
N ALA A 254 9.85 16.75 9.21
CA ALA A 254 8.57 16.60 8.51
C ALA A 254 7.94 17.97 8.17
N LYS A 255 7.99 18.95 9.07
CA LYS A 255 7.54 20.32 8.79
C LYS A 255 8.40 21.02 7.71
N ALA A 256 9.73 20.80 7.72
CA ALA A 256 10.66 21.39 6.75
C ALA A 256 10.54 20.76 5.35
N LEU A 257 10.18 19.49 5.29
CA LEU A 257 10.03 18.69 4.07
C LEU A 257 8.65 18.81 3.41
N ASN A 258 7.96 19.91 3.49
CA ASN A 258 6.63 20.18 2.89
C ASN A 258 6.53 19.80 1.39
N SER A 259 7.24 18.76 0.95
CA SER A 259 7.27 18.19 -0.37
C SER A 259 6.20 17.11 -0.50
N LYS A 260 5.30 17.28 -1.49
CA LYS A 260 4.37 16.23 -1.88
C LYS A 260 5.15 14.94 -2.14
N PRO A 261 4.68 13.78 -1.68
CA PRO A 261 5.33 12.50 -1.94
C PRO A 261 5.53 12.31 -3.46
N PRO A 262 6.61 11.63 -3.90
CA PRO A 262 6.87 11.39 -5.31
C PRO A 262 5.71 10.61 -5.93
N LYS A 263 5.28 11.03 -7.13
CA LYS A 263 4.19 10.37 -7.86
C LYS A 263 4.55 8.91 -8.15
N THR A 264 3.64 8.00 -7.86
CA THR A 264 3.77 6.58 -8.14
C THR A 264 3.81 6.29 -9.65
N SER A 265 4.25 5.10 -10.04
CA SER A 265 4.24 4.66 -11.45
C SER A 265 2.82 4.68 -12.02
N PHE A 266 1.82 4.37 -11.23
CA PHE A 266 0.41 4.43 -11.60
C PHE A 266 -0.07 5.86 -11.83
N GLU A 267 0.20 6.79 -10.91
CA GLU A 267 -0.16 8.20 -11.10
C GLU A 267 0.50 8.80 -12.35
N LYS A 268 1.75 8.42 -12.63
CA LYS A 268 2.43 8.79 -13.88
C LYS A 268 1.72 8.20 -15.09
N GLY A 269 1.25 6.95 -15.00
CA GLY A 269 0.52 6.25 -16.03
C GLY A 269 -0.85 6.89 -16.33
N VAL A 270 -1.66 7.19 -15.31
CA VAL A 270 -2.95 7.89 -15.45
C VAL A 270 -2.76 9.29 -16.05
N ASN A 271 -1.74 10.02 -15.58
CA ASN A 271 -1.40 11.31 -16.18
C ASN A 271 -0.97 11.18 -17.65
N SER A 272 -0.29 10.10 -18.03
CA SER A 272 0.08 9.85 -19.43
C SER A 272 -1.15 9.68 -20.33
N VAL A 273 -2.19 8.96 -19.87
CA VAL A 273 -3.46 8.82 -20.60
C VAL A 273 -4.16 10.17 -20.73
N SER A 274 -4.23 10.94 -19.65
CA SER A 274 -4.79 12.30 -19.70
C SER A 274 -4.06 13.17 -20.72
N TRP A 275 -2.73 13.09 -20.80
CA TRP A 275 -1.94 13.83 -21.80
C TRP A 275 -2.20 13.36 -23.25
N VAL A 276 -2.47 12.07 -23.47
CA VAL A 276 -2.87 11.57 -24.81
C VAL A 276 -4.18 12.20 -25.25
N LEU A 277 -5.18 12.23 -24.37
CA LEU A 277 -6.49 12.86 -24.64
C LEU A 277 -6.36 14.37 -24.85
N ILE A 278 -5.57 15.07 -24.02
CA ILE A 278 -5.32 16.51 -24.18
C ILE A 278 -4.66 16.83 -25.53
N ARG A 279 -3.64 16.05 -25.93
CA ARG A 279 -2.99 16.25 -27.25
C ARG A 279 -3.98 16.04 -28.39
N PHE A 280 -4.84 15.04 -28.29
CA PHE A 280 -5.86 14.77 -29.28
C PHE A 280 -6.86 15.94 -29.35
N MET A 281 -7.31 16.46 -28.19
CA MET A 281 -8.18 17.64 -28.10
C MET A 281 -7.54 18.86 -28.74
N LEU A 282 -6.26 19.17 -28.47
CA LEU A 282 -5.55 20.32 -29.01
C LEU A 282 -5.47 20.32 -30.55
N VAL A 283 -5.56 19.14 -31.19
CA VAL A 283 -5.60 19.02 -32.65
C VAL A 283 -7.03 19.10 -33.15
N MET A 284 -7.97 18.41 -32.55
CA MET A 284 -9.31 18.22 -33.08
C MET A 284 -10.23 19.44 -32.88
N VAL A 285 -10.09 20.16 -31.75
CA VAL A 285 -10.93 21.34 -31.46
C VAL A 285 -10.72 22.47 -32.47
N PRO A 286 -9.49 22.89 -32.83
CA PRO A 286 -9.26 23.82 -33.94
C PRO A 286 -9.82 23.31 -35.27
N VAL A 287 -9.68 22.01 -35.57
CA VAL A 287 -10.22 21.45 -36.83
C VAL A 287 -11.73 21.60 -36.87
N VAL A 288 -12.45 21.26 -35.78
CA VAL A 288 -13.93 21.47 -35.69
C VAL A 288 -14.29 22.94 -35.81
N LEU A 289 -13.56 23.86 -35.16
CA LEU A 289 -13.77 25.30 -35.25
C LEU A 289 -13.67 25.77 -36.70
N PHE A 290 -12.57 25.47 -37.38
CA PHE A 290 -12.35 25.95 -38.75
C PHE A 290 -13.34 25.33 -39.76
N ILE A 291 -13.65 24.02 -39.62
CA ILE A 291 -14.64 23.39 -40.49
C ILE A 291 -16.01 24.12 -40.36
N ASN A 292 -16.52 24.27 -39.13
CA ASN A 292 -17.83 24.91 -38.91
C ASN A 292 -17.80 26.40 -39.29
N GLY A 293 -16.71 27.12 -38.96
CA GLY A 293 -16.57 28.53 -39.33
C GLY A 293 -16.60 28.76 -40.82
N PHE A 294 -15.90 27.94 -41.61
CA PHE A 294 -15.88 28.08 -43.08
C PHE A 294 -17.14 27.53 -43.77
N THR A 295 -17.71 26.40 -43.25
CA THR A 295 -18.88 25.79 -43.91
C THR A 295 -20.20 26.48 -43.60
N LYS A 296 -20.31 27.05 -42.38
CA LYS A 296 -21.57 27.65 -41.88
C LYS A 296 -21.54 29.18 -41.81
N GLY A 297 -20.37 29.80 -41.91
CA GLY A 297 -20.20 31.27 -41.94
C GLY A 297 -20.36 31.96 -40.56
N ASP A 298 -20.75 31.24 -39.50
CA ASP A 298 -20.97 31.77 -38.16
C ASP A 298 -19.82 31.36 -37.25
N TRP A 299 -18.84 32.25 -37.13
CA TRP A 299 -17.65 32.01 -36.33
C TRP A 299 -17.91 31.99 -34.81
N MET A 300 -18.93 32.74 -34.32
CA MET A 300 -19.25 32.78 -32.91
C MET A 300 -19.85 31.44 -32.44
N ASN A 301 -20.88 30.97 -33.13
CA ASN A 301 -21.47 29.66 -32.86
C ASN A 301 -20.49 28.51 -33.11
N ALA A 302 -19.63 28.59 -34.10
CA ALA A 302 -18.58 27.64 -34.34
C ALA A 302 -17.55 27.57 -33.17
N ALA A 303 -17.21 28.73 -32.58
CA ALA A 303 -16.32 28.81 -31.44
C ALA A 303 -16.97 28.23 -30.17
N LEU A 304 -18.21 28.59 -29.87
CA LEU A 304 -18.98 28.01 -28.74
C LEU A 304 -19.11 26.50 -28.86
N PHE A 305 -19.41 26.01 -30.06
CA PHE A 305 -19.51 24.59 -30.34
C PHE A 305 -18.17 23.88 -30.17
N ALA A 306 -17.08 24.44 -30.69
CA ALA A 306 -15.73 23.87 -30.54
C ALA A 306 -15.26 23.83 -29.05
N ILE A 307 -15.60 24.87 -28.27
CA ILE A 307 -15.35 24.88 -26.82
C ILE A 307 -16.16 23.79 -26.13
N SER A 308 -17.41 23.58 -26.50
CA SER A 308 -18.27 22.54 -25.93
C SER A 308 -17.78 21.13 -26.26
N VAL A 309 -17.27 20.94 -27.47
CA VAL A 309 -16.58 19.71 -27.88
C VAL A 309 -15.33 19.49 -27.04
N ALA A 310 -14.54 20.53 -26.76
CA ALA A 310 -13.36 20.46 -25.88
C ALA A 310 -13.75 20.05 -24.47
N VAL A 311 -14.84 20.57 -23.94
CA VAL A 311 -15.40 20.19 -22.63
C VAL A 311 -15.75 18.71 -22.61
N GLY A 312 -16.51 18.22 -23.57
CA GLY A 312 -16.90 16.81 -23.66
C GLY A 312 -15.73 15.81 -23.78
N LEU A 313 -14.56 16.29 -24.25
CA LEU A 313 -13.33 15.48 -24.37
C LEU A 313 -12.51 15.36 -23.09
N THR A 314 -12.71 16.25 -22.15
CA THR A 314 -11.91 16.30 -20.93
C THR A 314 -12.40 15.23 -19.96
N PRO A 315 -11.59 14.22 -19.60
CA PRO A 315 -12.02 13.14 -18.69
C PRO A 315 -12.06 13.64 -17.23
N GLU A 316 -13.07 14.43 -16.89
CA GLU A 316 -13.17 15.08 -15.58
C GLU A 316 -13.29 14.14 -14.42
N MET A 317 -14.10 13.12 -14.60
CA MET A 317 -14.40 12.16 -13.56
C MET A 317 -13.27 11.13 -13.38
N LEU A 318 -12.23 11.13 -14.25
CA LEU A 318 -11.14 10.14 -14.19
C LEU A 318 -10.41 10.10 -12.84
N PRO A 319 -9.91 11.21 -12.29
CA PRO A 319 -9.23 11.15 -10.98
C PRO A 319 -10.18 10.70 -9.87
N MET A 320 -11.42 11.14 -9.91
CA MET A 320 -12.45 10.84 -8.91
C MET A 320 -12.84 9.35 -8.95
N ILE A 321 -13.11 8.78 -10.11
CA ILE A 321 -13.51 7.36 -10.22
C ILE A 321 -12.34 6.46 -9.84
N VAL A 322 -11.10 6.80 -10.24
CA VAL A 322 -9.90 6.08 -9.82
C VAL A 322 -9.78 6.09 -8.29
N THR A 323 -9.90 7.24 -7.66
CA THR A 323 -9.83 7.35 -6.18
C THR A 323 -10.96 6.58 -5.51
N THR A 324 -12.17 6.61 -6.08
CA THR A 324 -13.32 5.85 -5.57
C THR A 324 -13.11 4.34 -5.72
N CYS A 325 -12.52 3.87 -6.83
CA CYS A 325 -12.14 2.47 -7.00
C CYS A 325 -11.16 2.03 -5.91
N LEU A 326 -10.11 2.83 -5.68
CA LEU A 326 -9.10 2.54 -4.65
C LEU A 326 -9.71 2.52 -3.25
N ALA A 327 -10.50 3.52 -2.88
CA ALA A 327 -11.16 3.58 -1.57
C ALA A 327 -12.14 2.41 -1.37
N LYS A 328 -12.94 2.07 -2.37
CA LYS A 328 -13.84 0.90 -2.34
C LYS A 328 -13.04 -0.40 -2.24
N GLY A 329 -11.94 -0.51 -2.98
CA GLY A 329 -11.03 -1.65 -2.94
C GLY A 329 -10.42 -1.83 -1.55
N ALA A 330 -9.94 -0.76 -0.93
CA ALA A 330 -9.39 -0.79 0.43
C ALA A 330 -10.42 -1.24 1.46
N VAL A 331 -11.67 -0.76 1.37
CA VAL A 331 -12.77 -1.22 2.24
C VAL A 331 -13.10 -2.70 2.00
N ALA A 332 -13.07 -3.18 0.76
CA ALA A 332 -13.30 -4.59 0.45
C ALA A 332 -12.18 -5.47 1.01
N MET A 333 -10.91 -5.06 0.87
CA MET A 333 -9.74 -5.73 1.43
C MET A 333 -9.78 -5.79 2.96
N SER A 334 -10.18 -4.70 3.62
CA SER A 334 -10.32 -4.68 5.08
C SER A 334 -11.33 -5.71 5.60
N ARG A 335 -12.41 -5.99 4.86
CA ARG A 335 -13.36 -7.06 5.19
C ARG A 335 -12.73 -8.46 5.08
N GLU A 336 -11.76 -8.62 4.20
CA GLU A 336 -10.94 -9.84 4.05
C GLU A 336 -9.69 -9.80 4.96
N LYS A 337 -9.65 -8.95 5.99
CA LYS A 337 -8.56 -8.84 6.97
C LYS A 337 -7.24 -8.32 6.39
N VAL A 338 -7.28 -7.58 5.30
CA VAL A 338 -6.12 -6.94 4.65
C VAL A 338 -6.24 -5.43 4.76
N ILE A 339 -5.38 -4.80 5.53
CA ILE A 339 -5.35 -3.34 5.72
C ILE A 339 -4.29 -2.71 4.83
N ILE A 340 -4.68 -1.69 4.11
CA ILE A 340 -3.81 -0.95 3.19
C ILE A 340 -3.38 0.37 3.84
N LYS A 341 -2.09 0.58 4.07
CA LYS A 341 -1.53 1.84 4.57
C LYS A 341 -1.50 2.91 3.47
N ASN A 342 -1.19 2.51 2.24
CA ASN A 342 -1.12 3.40 1.09
C ASN A 342 -2.05 2.91 -0.02
N LEU A 343 -3.10 3.68 -0.37
CA LEU A 343 -4.09 3.30 -1.38
C LEU A 343 -3.48 2.94 -2.75
N ASN A 344 -2.37 3.56 -3.11
CA ASN A 344 -1.70 3.28 -4.38
C ASN A 344 -1.08 1.86 -4.43
N SER A 345 -0.79 1.26 -3.27
CA SER A 345 -0.26 -0.11 -3.19
C SER A 345 -1.29 -1.19 -3.53
N ILE A 346 -2.60 -0.87 -3.56
CA ILE A 346 -3.67 -1.79 -3.96
C ILE A 346 -3.43 -2.35 -5.37
N GLN A 347 -3.05 -1.49 -6.30
CA GLN A 347 -2.78 -1.89 -7.67
C GLN A 347 -1.53 -2.77 -7.75
N ASN A 348 -0.46 -2.37 -7.06
CA ASN A 348 0.77 -3.14 -7.02
C ASN A 348 0.52 -4.53 -6.43
N LEU A 349 -0.27 -4.62 -5.34
CA LEU A 349 -0.69 -5.89 -4.74
C LEU A 349 -1.42 -6.79 -5.75
N GLY A 350 -2.33 -6.23 -6.55
CA GLY A 350 -3.04 -6.96 -7.61
C GLY A 350 -2.13 -7.39 -8.78
N SER A 351 -1.01 -6.71 -9.00
CA SER A 351 -0.07 -6.99 -10.10
C SER A 351 1.06 -7.96 -9.73
N ILE A 352 1.15 -8.38 -8.45
CA ILE A 352 2.20 -9.30 -7.99
C ILE A 352 2.19 -10.57 -8.84
N ASP A 353 3.36 -10.91 -9.41
CA ASP A 353 3.66 -12.15 -10.11
C ASP A 353 4.69 -13.02 -9.36
N ILE A 354 5.47 -12.42 -8.45
CA ILE A 354 6.35 -13.12 -7.52
C ILE A 354 6.06 -12.66 -6.09
N LEU A 355 5.79 -13.62 -5.21
CA LEU A 355 5.72 -13.41 -3.77
C LEU A 355 6.98 -13.99 -3.11
N CYS A 356 7.81 -13.13 -2.56
CA CYS A 356 8.92 -13.52 -1.70
C CYS A 356 8.44 -13.53 -0.24
N THR A 357 8.81 -14.53 0.52
CA THR A 357 8.43 -14.62 1.94
C THR A 357 9.53 -15.27 2.76
N ASP A 358 9.65 -14.88 4.03
CA ASP A 358 10.43 -15.66 4.98
C ASP A 358 9.72 -17.01 5.27
N LYS A 359 10.46 -17.97 5.76
CA LYS A 359 9.95 -19.29 6.16
C LYS A 359 9.23 -19.22 7.52
N THR A 360 9.97 -18.71 8.52
CA THR A 360 9.57 -18.77 9.93
C THR A 360 8.38 -17.88 10.21
N GLY A 361 7.38 -18.42 10.93
CA GLY A 361 6.17 -17.70 11.28
C GLY A 361 5.22 -17.45 10.11
N THR A 362 5.66 -17.46 8.85
CA THR A 362 4.81 -17.28 7.67
C THR A 362 4.31 -18.61 7.10
N LEU A 363 5.22 -19.52 6.77
CA LEU A 363 4.86 -20.87 6.29
C LEU A 363 4.60 -21.83 7.44
N THR A 364 5.24 -21.56 8.60
CA THR A 364 5.17 -22.34 9.82
C THR A 364 4.29 -21.66 10.86
N GLN A 365 3.86 -22.42 11.87
CA GLN A 365 3.06 -21.90 12.99
C GLN A 365 3.92 -20.95 13.83
N ASP A 366 3.28 -19.99 14.51
CA ASP A 366 3.96 -19.13 15.52
C ASP A 366 4.23 -19.90 16.84
N LYS A 367 4.35 -21.19 16.76
CA LYS A 367 4.61 -22.09 17.89
C LYS A 367 5.75 -23.00 17.51
N VAL A 368 6.83 -22.90 18.27
CA VAL A 368 7.97 -23.81 18.21
C VAL A 368 7.81 -24.83 19.34
N VAL A 369 8.07 -26.10 19.05
CA VAL A 369 8.03 -27.17 20.04
C VAL A 369 9.44 -27.71 20.25
N LEU A 370 9.91 -27.79 21.50
CA LEU A 370 11.15 -28.51 21.83
C LEU A 370 10.88 -30.00 21.80
N GLU A 371 11.38 -30.67 20.74
CA GLU A 371 11.19 -32.10 20.54
C GLU A 371 12.19 -32.91 21.31
N TYR A 372 13.50 -32.56 21.19
CA TYR A 372 14.59 -33.28 21.87
C TYR A 372 15.53 -32.32 22.57
N HIS A 373 16.07 -32.80 23.75
CA HIS A 373 17.18 -32.20 24.47
C HIS A 373 18.27 -33.25 24.69
N LEU A 374 19.30 -33.21 23.85
CA LEU A 374 20.24 -34.33 23.66
C LEU A 374 21.66 -33.98 24.12
N ASP A 375 22.36 -34.99 24.70
CA ASP A 375 23.79 -34.91 24.89
C ASP A 375 24.54 -35.05 23.54
N ILE A 376 25.86 -35.02 23.57
CA ILE A 376 26.68 -35.12 22.34
C ILE A 376 26.59 -36.50 21.66
N GLU A 377 26.17 -37.54 22.38
CA GLU A 377 25.95 -38.88 21.82
C GLU A 377 24.57 -39.01 21.18
N GLY A 378 23.69 -38.04 21.38
CA GLY A 378 22.28 -38.04 20.87
C GLY A 378 21.32 -38.76 21.80
N LYS A 379 21.65 -38.85 23.12
CA LYS A 379 20.74 -39.37 24.14
C LYS A 379 20.03 -38.22 24.85
N GLU A 380 18.82 -38.44 25.28
CA GLU A 380 18.06 -37.47 26.09
C GLU A 380 18.80 -37.18 27.42
N ALA A 381 18.96 -35.88 27.74
CA ALA A 381 19.73 -35.42 28.88
C ALA A 381 19.03 -34.26 29.59
N PRO A 382 18.33 -34.48 30.73
CA PRO A 382 17.68 -33.43 31.52
C PRO A 382 18.62 -32.28 31.90
N ARG A 383 19.93 -32.56 32.02
CA ARG A 383 20.96 -31.56 32.31
C ARG A 383 21.05 -30.49 31.19
N VAL A 384 20.92 -30.87 29.93
CA VAL A 384 20.87 -29.92 28.80
C VAL A 384 19.65 -29.02 28.90
N LEU A 385 18.49 -29.61 29.20
CA LEU A 385 17.23 -28.87 29.38
C LEU A 385 17.32 -27.90 30.56
N ARG A 386 17.91 -28.30 31.72
CA ARG A 386 18.15 -27.44 32.87
C ARG A 386 18.94 -26.18 32.52
N HIS A 387 20.08 -26.33 31.82
CA HIS A 387 20.93 -25.20 31.45
C HIS A 387 20.20 -24.29 30.43
N ALA A 388 19.53 -24.90 29.47
CA ALA A 388 18.71 -24.15 28.52
C ALA A 388 17.59 -23.35 29.21
N PHE A 389 16.91 -23.96 30.21
CA PHE A 389 15.89 -23.29 31.01
C PHE A 389 16.48 -22.09 31.75
N LEU A 390 17.59 -22.23 32.47
CA LEU A 390 18.22 -21.13 33.19
C LEU A 390 18.59 -19.97 32.27
N ASN A 391 19.13 -20.26 31.08
CA ASN A 391 19.42 -19.24 30.11
C ASN A 391 18.12 -18.54 29.62
N SER A 392 17.09 -19.30 29.26
CA SER A 392 15.82 -18.74 28.71
C SER A 392 14.97 -18.06 29.78
N TYR A 393 14.98 -18.52 31.02
CA TYR A 393 14.19 -17.98 32.11
C TYR A 393 14.73 -16.63 32.61
N TYR A 394 16.05 -16.50 32.79
CA TYR A 394 16.71 -15.33 33.34
C TYR A 394 17.10 -14.27 32.30
N GLN A 395 16.91 -14.54 31.01
CA GLN A 395 17.04 -13.58 29.94
C GLN A 395 16.09 -12.40 30.13
N THR A 396 16.56 -11.16 29.92
CA THR A 396 15.77 -9.94 29.95
C THR A 396 15.11 -9.67 28.57
N GLY A 397 13.94 -9.04 28.56
CA GLY A 397 13.23 -8.70 27.35
C GLY A 397 12.21 -9.75 26.90
N LEU A 398 11.69 -9.58 25.67
CA LEU A 398 10.71 -10.50 25.08
C LEU A 398 11.34 -11.87 24.83
N LYS A 399 10.76 -12.90 25.43
CA LYS A 399 11.17 -14.28 25.21
C LYS A 399 10.74 -14.73 23.83
N ASN A 400 11.67 -15.20 23.01
CA ASN A 400 11.36 -15.74 21.70
C ASN A 400 10.65 -17.10 21.79
N LEU A 401 10.11 -17.58 20.68
CA LEU A 401 9.35 -18.83 20.64
C LEU A 401 10.15 -20.07 21.12
N MET A 402 11.48 -20.09 20.90
CA MET A 402 12.33 -21.17 21.39
C MET A 402 12.49 -21.10 22.90
N ASP A 403 12.60 -19.91 23.50
CA ASP A 403 12.66 -19.74 24.95
C ASP A 403 11.37 -20.20 25.61
N ILE A 404 10.22 -19.83 25.03
CA ILE A 404 8.91 -20.27 25.51
C ILE A 404 8.79 -21.80 25.42
N ALA A 405 9.28 -22.40 24.33
CA ALA A 405 9.29 -23.86 24.15
C ALA A 405 10.16 -24.57 25.21
N ILE A 406 11.35 -24.03 25.49
CA ILE A 406 12.24 -24.56 26.52
C ILE A 406 11.57 -24.50 27.90
N ILE A 407 11.04 -23.34 28.29
CA ILE A 407 10.37 -23.13 29.57
C ILE A 407 9.15 -24.06 29.71
N SER A 408 8.33 -24.15 28.65
CA SER A 408 7.16 -25.03 28.68
C SER A 408 7.51 -26.49 28.77
N ARG A 409 8.54 -26.96 28.04
CA ARG A 409 9.01 -28.34 28.08
C ARG A 409 9.58 -28.68 29.46
N THR A 410 10.37 -27.77 30.07
CA THR A 410 10.93 -27.97 31.42
C THR A 410 9.83 -28.15 32.46
N LYS A 411 8.78 -27.31 32.43
CA LYS A 411 7.65 -27.42 33.36
C LYS A 411 6.87 -28.72 33.19
N LEU A 412 6.75 -29.25 31.98
CA LEU A 412 6.11 -30.55 31.72
C LEU A 412 6.92 -31.72 32.28
N GLU A 413 8.27 -31.66 32.22
CA GLU A 413 9.16 -32.73 32.67
C GLU A 413 9.56 -32.59 34.14
N GLU A 414 9.25 -31.48 34.79
CA GLU A 414 9.58 -31.22 36.19
C GLU A 414 9.04 -32.30 37.15
N GLU A 415 7.85 -32.82 36.90
CA GLU A 415 7.25 -33.89 37.72
C GLU A 415 8.01 -35.24 37.61
N GLU A 416 8.54 -35.54 36.42
CA GLU A 416 9.25 -36.78 36.15
C GLU A 416 10.73 -36.72 36.59
N ASN A 417 11.35 -35.54 36.53
CA ASN A 417 12.78 -35.29 36.77
C ASN A 417 13.05 -34.30 37.91
N LYS A 418 12.30 -34.40 39.04
CA LYS A 418 12.36 -33.46 40.17
C LYS A 418 13.80 -33.21 40.71
N ASP A 419 14.64 -34.22 40.72
CA ASP A 419 16.02 -34.11 41.20
C ASP A 419 16.91 -33.19 40.37
N GLN A 420 16.60 -32.98 39.08
CA GLN A 420 17.39 -32.20 38.13
C GLN A 420 16.70 -30.93 37.67
N LEU A 421 15.38 -30.90 37.63
CA LEU A 421 14.56 -29.83 37.07
C LEU A 421 13.67 -29.11 38.10
N GLY A 422 13.52 -29.66 39.33
CA GLY A 422 12.67 -29.07 40.35
C GLY A 422 13.23 -27.78 40.95
N ASP A 423 12.39 -26.83 41.25
CA ASP A 423 12.68 -25.54 41.94
C ASP A 423 13.85 -24.72 41.39
N LEU A 424 14.15 -24.80 40.07
CA LEU A 424 15.28 -24.11 39.47
C LEU A 424 15.19 -22.57 39.67
N GLU A 425 14.00 -22.01 39.69
CA GLU A 425 13.75 -20.58 39.91
C GLU A 425 14.19 -20.09 41.29
N HIS A 426 14.20 -20.98 42.30
CA HIS A 426 14.58 -20.65 43.67
C HIS A 426 16.05 -21.05 43.99
N PHE A 427 16.66 -21.93 43.19
CA PHE A 427 18.03 -22.40 43.40
C PHE A 427 19.09 -21.47 42.79
N TYR A 428 18.75 -20.69 41.79
CA TYR A 428 19.65 -19.82 41.08
C TYR A 428 19.17 -18.36 41.12
N GLN A 429 20.10 -17.41 41.03
CA GLN A 429 19.84 -15.98 40.87
C GLN A 429 20.58 -15.46 39.67
N LYS A 430 19.95 -14.56 38.92
CA LYS A 430 20.60 -13.86 37.81
C LYS A 430 21.67 -12.90 38.34
N VAL A 431 22.85 -12.94 37.75
CA VAL A 431 23.94 -12.02 38.05
C VAL A 431 24.13 -11.05 36.91
N ASP A 432 24.20 -11.54 35.66
CA ASP A 432 24.39 -10.75 34.45
C ASP A 432 23.89 -11.45 33.19
N GLU A 433 23.92 -10.77 32.05
CA GLU A 433 23.63 -11.39 30.75
C GLU A 433 24.38 -10.67 29.62
N LEU A 434 24.66 -11.41 28.55
CA LEU A 434 25.09 -10.90 27.26
C LEU A 434 23.98 -11.17 26.27
N PRO A 435 23.23 -10.12 25.83
CA PRO A 435 22.07 -10.26 24.95
C PRO A 435 22.42 -10.96 23.63
N PHE A 436 21.37 -11.41 22.92
CA PHE A 436 21.53 -12.02 21.61
C PHE A 436 22.05 -10.98 20.60
N ASP A 437 23.01 -11.41 19.78
CA ASP A 437 23.56 -10.62 18.70
C ASP A 437 23.53 -11.44 17.39
N PHE A 438 23.08 -10.81 16.31
CA PHE A 438 22.94 -11.46 15.00
C PHE A 438 24.29 -11.84 14.37
N GLU A 439 25.38 -11.16 14.68
CA GLU A 439 26.72 -11.51 14.19
C GLU A 439 27.29 -12.68 14.98
N ARG A 440 27.19 -12.62 16.32
CA ARG A 440 27.65 -13.69 17.20
C ARG A 440 26.75 -14.92 17.20
N ARG A 441 25.47 -14.79 16.80
CA ARG A 441 24.42 -15.84 16.76
C ARG A 441 24.32 -16.67 18.06
N ARG A 442 24.53 -16.04 19.21
CA ARG A 442 24.48 -16.66 20.54
C ARG A 442 24.13 -15.62 21.60
N MET A 443 23.73 -16.12 22.75
CA MET A 443 23.43 -15.32 23.94
C MET A 443 23.89 -16.04 25.20
N SER A 444 24.27 -15.28 26.22
CA SER A 444 24.77 -15.82 27.49
C SER A 444 24.03 -15.22 28.68
N VAL A 445 23.74 -16.03 29.69
CA VAL A 445 23.23 -15.58 30.99
C VAL A 445 24.15 -16.07 32.05
N VAL A 446 24.50 -15.23 33.02
CA VAL A 446 25.31 -15.60 34.20
C VAL A 446 24.35 -15.74 35.38
N VAL A 447 24.39 -16.93 35.99
CA VAL A 447 23.60 -17.23 37.17
C VAL A 447 24.52 -17.66 38.34
N GLU A 448 24.09 -17.37 39.56
CA GLU A 448 24.76 -17.79 40.80
C GLU A 448 23.88 -18.82 41.51
N ASP A 449 24.51 -19.91 41.97
CA ASP A 449 23.83 -20.91 42.82
C ASP A 449 23.85 -20.51 44.29
N ARG A 450 23.09 -21.23 45.13
CA ARG A 450 23.02 -20.97 46.58
C ARG A 450 24.38 -21.06 47.31
N ASN A 451 25.43 -21.65 46.67
CA ASN A 451 26.76 -21.78 47.24
C ASN A 451 27.70 -20.65 46.77
N GLY A 452 27.21 -19.64 46.08
CA GLY A 452 27.99 -18.53 45.55
C GLY A 452 28.83 -18.89 44.32
N LYS A 453 28.52 -19.98 43.62
CA LYS A 453 29.22 -20.40 42.42
C LYS A 453 28.53 -19.80 41.19
N THR A 454 29.27 -19.00 40.45
CA THR A 454 28.75 -18.40 39.21
C THR A 454 28.90 -19.34 38.01
N GLN A 455 27.90 -19.33 37.12
CA GLN A 455 27.90 -20.11 35.87
C GLN A 455 27.43 -19.23 34.72
N MET A 456 28.25 -19.12 33.69
CA MET A 456 27.83 -18.55 32.42
C MET A 456 27.25 -19.66 31.54
N ILE A 457 26.03 -19.54 31.13
CA ILE A 457 25.31 -20.49 30.26
C ILE A 457 25.04 -19.80 28.95
N THR A 458 25.58 -20.35 27.86
CA THR A 458 25.46 -19.82 26.50
C THR A 458 24.67 -20.79 25.64
N LYS A 459 23.72 -20.26 24.86
CA LYS A 459 23.01 -21.01 23.82
C LYS A 459 23.15 -20.29 22.49
N GLY A 460 23.24 -21.04 21.39
CA GLY A 460 23.41 -20.42 20.05
C GLY A 460 23.50 -21.43 18.92
N ALA A 461 23.83 -20.93 17.73
CA ALA A 461 24.04 -21.74 16.55
C ALA A 461 25.16 -22.75 16.77
N VAL A 462 24.98 -24.00 16.32
CA VAL A 462 25.88 -25.11 16.64
C VAL A 462 27.31 -24.83 16.18
N GLU A 463 27.48 -24.30 14.97
CA GLU A 463 28.79 -23.96 14.41
C GLU A 463 29.52 -22.95 15.31
N GLU A 464 28.83 -21.88 15.73
CA GLU A 464 29.39 -20.82 16.58
C GLU A 464 29.74 -21.36 17.99
N MET A 465 28.87 -22.23 18.54
CA MET A 465 29.07 -22.82 19.84
C MET A 465 30.28 -23.80 19.84
N LEU A 466 30.49 -24.56 18.76
CA LEU A 466 31.66 -25.39 18.56
C LEU A 466 32.96 -24.59 18.44
N ASN A 467 32.89 -23.34 17.93
CA ASN A 467 34.08 -22.48 17.81
C ASN A 467 34.55 -21.92 19.15
N ILE A 468 33.63 -21.61 20.08
CA ILE A 468 33.94 -21.06 21.40
C ILE A 468 34.16 -22.13 22.45
N SER A 469 33.90 -23.42 22.14
CA SER A 469 34.05 -24.53 23.07
C SER A 469 35.39 -25.21 22.90
N ALA A 470 36.15 -25.27 23.99
CA ALA A 470 37.40 -26.04 24.07
C ALA A 470 37.20 -27.43 24.68
N PHE A 471 36.15 -27.60 25.46
CA PHE A 471 35.82 -28.82 26.20
C PHE A 471 34.42 -29.31 25.87
N VAL A 472 34.12 -30.52 26.23
CA VAL A 472 32.82 -31.17 26.03
C VAL A 472 32.50 -32.08 27.19
N GLU A 473 31.26 -32.18 27.60
CA GLU A 473 30.78 -33.16 28.54
C GLU A 473 30.47 -34.48 27.81
N TYR A 474 31.26 -35.50 28.09
CA TYR A 474 31.14 -36.84 27.49
C TYR A 474 31.05 -37.90 28.60
N ALA A 475 30.03 -38.70 28.60
CA ALA A 475 29.76 -39.72 29.61
C ALA A 475 29.87 -39.19 31.06
N GLY A 476 29.38 -38.00 31.34
CA GLY A 476 29.40 -37.32 32.64
C GLY A 476 30.79 -36.79 33.09
N ARG A 477 31.77 -36.71 32.18
CA ARG A 477 33.09 -36.11 32.43
C ARG A 477 33.41 -35.02 31.43
N VAL A 478 34.05 -33.95 31.89
CA VAL A 478 34.57 -32.89 31.04
C VAL A 478 35.89 -33.35 30.42
N VAL A 479 35.91 -33.40 29.08
CA VAL A 479 37.10 -33.81 28.30
C VAL A 479 37.37 -32.75 27.21
N PRO A 480 38.60 -32.65 26.67
CA PRO A 480 38.91 -31.75 25.57
C PRO A 480 38.07 -32.08 24.34
N LEU A 481 37.54 -31.05 23.67
CA LEU A 481 36.74 -31.18 22.43
C LEU A 481 37.65 -31.48 21.24
N THR A 482 37.74 -32.74 20.82
CA THR A 482 38.56 -33.19 19.69
C THR A 482 37.87 -32.94 18.34
N ALA A 483 38.66 -32.91 17.26
CA ALA A 483 38.11 -32.76 15.89
C ALA A 483 37.14 -33.90 15.53
N SER A 484 37.40 -35.14 16.01
CA SER A 484 36.49 -36.27 15.82
C SER A 484 35.15 -36.08 16.53
N MET A 485 35.15 -35.52 17.75
CA MET A 485 33.92 -35.21 18.47
C MET A 485 33.14 -34.06 17.79
N LYS A 486 33.81 -33.00 17.31
CA LYS A 486 33.16 -31.93 16.51
C LYS A 486 32.46 -32.51 15.31
N LYS A 487 33.11 -33.42 14.60
CA LYS A 487 32.53 -34.09 13.43
C LYS A 487 31.32 -34.94 13.80
N LEU A 488 31.39 -35.71 14.92
CA LEU A 488 30.26 -36.51 15.40
C LEU A 488 29.02 -35.63 15.72
N VAL A 489 29.24 -34.51 16.44
CA VAL A 489 28.16 -33.56 16.75
C VAL A 489 27.53 -33.02 15.45
N MET A 490 28.35 -32.59 14.47
CA MET A 490 27.85 -32.07 13.22
C MET A 490 27.08 -33.13 12.42
N GLU A 491 27.54 -34.38 12.38
CA GLU A 491 26.81 -35.48 11.72
C GLU A 491 25.44 -35.74 12.37
N LYS A 492 25.33 -35.67 13.70
CA LYS A 492 24.05 -35.81 14.41
C LYS A 492 23.12 -34.62 14.17
N VAL A 493 23.65 -33.40 14.27
CA VAL A 493 22.91 -32.17 13.99
C VAL A 493 22.41 -32.14 12.55
N ASP A 494 23.25 -32.59 11.62
CA ASP A 494 22.88 -32.71 10.23
C ASP A 494 21.74 -33.71 9.96
N ALA A 495 21.74 -34.83 10.70
CA ALA A 495 20.65 -35.80 10.63
C ALA A 495 19.33 -35.21 11.17
N LEU A 496 19.37 -34.54 12.34
CA LEU A 496 18.18 -33.86 12.89
C LEU A 496 17.65 -32.74 11.98
N ASN A 497 18.57 -31.96 11.42
CA ASN A 497 18.17 -30.92 10.45
C ASN A 497 17.57 -31.52 9.17
N ALA A 498 18.01 -32.68 8.71
CA ALA A 498 17.44 -33.39 7.55
C ALA A 498 16.01 -33.87 7.85
N ASP A 499 15.71 -34.19 9.13
CA ASP A 499 14.37 -34.53 9.61
C ASP A 499 13.48 -33.29 9.85
N GLY A 500 13.97 -32.08 9.55
CA GLY A 500 13.19 -30.84 9.65
C GLY A 500 13.27 -30.13 10.99
N LEU A 501 14.13 -30.61 11.89
CA LEU A 501 14.33 -30.02 13.22
C LEU A 501 15.38 -28.90 13.17
N ARG A 502 15.13 -27.80 13.86
CA ARG A 502 16.10 -26.71 14.07
C ARG A 502 16.91 -26.99 15.32
N VAL A 503 18.24 -27.01 15.20
CA VAL A 503 19.13 -27.38 16.31
C VAL A 503 19.95 -26.18 16.80
N ILE A 504 19.96 -25.96 18.12
CA ILE A 504 20.88 -25.04 18.80
C ILE A 504 21.68 -25.79 19.84
N ALA A 505 22.93 -25.35 20.10
CA ALA A 505 23.78 -25.93 21.11
C ALA A 505 23.75 -25.15 22.44
N VAL A 506 24.05 -25.84 23.52
CA VAL A 506 24.14 -25.29 24.88
C VAL A 506 25.52 -25.60 25.45
N ALA A 507 26.18 -24.56 25.97
CA ALA A 507 27.47 -24.68 26.63
C ALA A 507 27.48 -23.93 27.96
N GLN A 508 28.40 -24.28 28.83
CA GLN A 508 28.61 -23.63 30.14
C GLN A 508 30.08 -23.29 30.41
N LYS A 509 30.28 -22.26 31.23
CA LYS A 509 31.59 -21.95 31.84
C LYS A 509 31.37 -21.63 33.31
N THR A 510 32.18 -22.27 34.18
CA THR A 510 32.08 -22.06 35.64
C THR A 510 33.04 -20.96 36.08
N ASN A 511 32.57 -20.01 36.91
CA ASN A 511 33.34 -18.88 37.40
C ASN A 511 34.06 -18.12 36.24
N PRO A 512 33.32 -17.55 35.28
CA PRO A 512 33.90 -16.91 34.07
C PRO A 512 34.82 -15.74 34.47
N SER A 513 34.29 -14.72 35.06
CA SER A 513 34.98 -13.53 35.58
C SER A 513 34.43 -13.16 36.95
N PRO A 514 35.04 -12.26 37.72
CA PRO A 514 34.46 -11.70 38.92
C PRO A 514 33.13 -10.98 38.64
N ILE A 515 32.20 -10.99 39.61
CA ILE A 515 30.91 -10.31 39.53
C ILE A 515 31.15 -8.83 39.18
N GLY A 516 30.44 -8.34 38.13
CA GLY A 516 30.57 -6.99 37.62
C GLY A 516 31.61 -6.76 36.52
N ALA A 517 32.36 -7.82 36.12
CA ALA A 517 33.41 -7.77 35.08
C ALA A 517 33.10 -8.70 33.87
N PHE A 518 31.86 -9.16 33.73
CA PHE A 518 31.48 -10.06 32.62
C PHE A 518 31.46 -9.31 31.27
N SER A 519 32.00 -10.00 30.27
CA SER A 519 32.09 -9.43 28.91
C SER A 519 32.04 -10.51 27.84
N ILE A 520 31.95 -10.08 26.58
CA ILE A 520 32.03 -10.97 25.40
C ILE A 520 33.30 -11.83 25.41
N ALA A 521 34.40 -11.35 26.02
CA ALA A 521 35.65 -12.10 26.14
C ALA A 521 35.52 -13.37 26.99
N ASP A 522 34.52 -13.46 27.86
CA ASP A 522 34.26 -14.65 28.66
C ASP A 522 33.61 -15.79 27.87
N GLU A 523 33.01 -15.50 26.72
CA GLU A 523 32.45 -16.47 25.78
C GLU A 523 33.55 -17.22 24.99
N ASN A 524 34.50 -17.77 25.71
CA ASN A 524 35.57 -18.62 25.16
C ASN A 524 35.86 -19.81 26.11
N GLU A 525 36.57 -20.82 25.60
CA GLU A 525 36.92 -22.03 26.36
C GLU A 525 35.72 -22.65 27.07
N MET A 526 34.53 -22.62 26.43
CA MET A 526 33.32 -23.18 27.01
C MET A 526 33.32 -24.70 27.03
N VAL A 527 32.51 -25.30 27.90
CA VAL A 527 32.19 -26.72 27.92
C VAL A 527 30.88 -26.95 27.19
N LEU A 528 30.92 -27.59 26.03
CA LEU A 528 29.70 -27.98 25.30
C LEU A 528 28.98 -29.08 26.09
N ILE A 529 27.69 -28.87 26.42
CA ILE A 529 26.87 -29.82 27.19
C ILE A 529 26.06 -30.71 26.27
N GLY A 530 25.50 -30.12 25.21
CA GLY A 530 24.62 -30.81 24.28
C GLY A 530 23.87 -29.85 23.39
N TYR A 531 22.77 -30.31 22.83
CA TYR A 531 21.97 -29.56 21.91
C TYR A 531 20.46 -29.80 22.07
N LEU A 532 19.69 -28.83 21.63
CA LEU A 532 18.22 -28.79 21.65
C LEU A 532 17.72 -28.84 20.20
N ALA A 533 16.75 -29.69 19.95
CA ALA A 533 16.15 -29.82 18.64
C ALA A 533 14.66 -29.38 18.66
N PHE A 534 14.35 -28.42 17.88
CA PHE A 534 13.01 -27.80 17.82
C PHE A 534 12.30 -28.15 16.52
N LEU A 535 11.02 -28.47 16.65
CA LEU A 535 10.11 -28.61 15.51
C LEU A 535 9.41 -27.28 15.27
N ASP A 536 9.40 -26.85 14.00
CA ASP A 536 8.68 -25.67 13.52
C ASP A 536 7.59 -26.17 12.56
N PRO A 537 6.40 -26.53 13.09
CA PRO A 537 5.38 -27.21 12.28
C PRO A 537 4.80 -26.26 11.23
N PRO A 538 4.64 -26.69 9.96
CA PRO A 538 3.97 -25.91 8.95
C PRO A 538 2.50 -25.67 9.32
N LYS A 539 1.93 -24.54 8.90
CA LYS A 539 0.50 -24.25 9.06
C LYS A 539 -0.31 -25.17 8.12
N GLU A 540 -1.42 -25.67 8.58
CA GLU A 540 -2.32 -26.51 7.78
C GLU A 540 -2.81 -25.83 6.50
N THR A 541 -3.00 -24.50 6.53
CA THR A 541 -3.49 -23.69 5.41
C THR A 541 -2.45 -23.41 4.35
N THR A 542 -1.14 -23.50 4.67
CA THR A 542 -0.04 -23.04 3.80
C THR A 542 -0.02 -23.76 2.46
N ALA A 543 -0.15 -25.08 2.44
CA ALA A 543 -0.13 -25.87 1.19
C ALA A 543 -1.30 -25.52 0.26
N ALA A 544 -2.49 -25.25 0.81
CA ALA A 544 -3.65 -24.81 0.06
C ALA A 544 -3.47 -23.39 -0.48
N ALA A 545 -2.93 -22.48 0.34
CA ALA A 545 -2.66 -21.09 -0.03
C ALA A 545 -1.62 -20.96 -1.15
N ILE A 546 -0.52 -21.72 -1.08
CA ILE A 546 0.50 -21.74 -2.12
C ILE A 546 -0.09 -22.21 -3.45
N ARG A 547 -0.91 -23.27 -3.45
CA ARG A 547 -1.60 -23.74 -4.66
C ARG A 547 -2.54 -22.67 -5.22
N ALA A 548 -3.34 -22.02 -4.36
CA ALA A 548 -4.24 -20.95 -4.78
C ALA A 548 -3.48 -19.76 -5.41
N LEU A 549 -2.36 -19.35 -4.81
CA LEU A 549 -1.49 -18.30 -5.38
C LEU A 549 -0.94 -18.70 -6.75
N GLN A 550 -0.45 -19.94 -6.90
CA GLN A 550 0.07 -20.48 -8.17
C GLN A 550 -1.02 -20.56 -9.24
N GLU A 551 -2.24 -21.00 -8.90
CA GLU A 551 -3.40 -21.01 -9.80
C GLU A 551 -3.76 -19.60 -10.30
N HIS A 552 -3.49 -18.59 -9.48
CA HIS A 552 -3.64 -17.19 -9.84
C HIS A 552 -2.36 -16.56 -10.45
N GLY A 553 -1.37 -17.38 -10.86
CA GLY A 553 -0.17 -16.94 -11.56
C GLY A 553 0.82 -16.17 -10.69
N VAL A 554 0.84 -16.42 -9.37
CA VAL A 554 1.83 -15.87 -8.43
C VAL A 554 2.83 -16.96 -8.07
N ALA A 555 4.09 -16.78 -8.46
CA ALA A 555 5.19 -17.66 -8.06
C ALA A 555 5.62 -17.35 -6.62
N VAL A 556 5.73 -18.36 -5.76
CA VAL A 556 6.19 -18.19 -4.38
C VAL A 556 7.67 -18.54 -4.28
N LYS A 557 8.48 -17.63 -3.72
CA LYS A 557 9.91 -17.83 -3.46
C LYS A 557 10.20 -17.64 -1.96
N ILE A 558 11.01 -18.55 -1.40
CA ILE A 558 11.37 -18.51 0.01
C ILE A 558 12.76 -17.89 0.16
N LEU A 559 12.87 -16.84 0.97
CA LEU A 559 14.11 -16.14 1.30
C LEU A 559 14.32 -16.16 2.80
N THR A 560 15.11 -17.10 3.31
CA THR A 560 15.26 -17.33 4.75
C THR A 560 16.72 -17.33 5.23
N GLY A 561 16.92 -16.92 6.49
CA GLY A 561 18.19 -17.08 7.20
C GLY A 561 18.45 -18.51 7.72
N ASP A 562 17.46 -19.40 7.65
CA ASP A 562 17.54 -20.74 8.19
C ASP A 562 18.43 -21.69 7.37
N ASN A 563 18.76 -22.83 8.00
CA ASN A 563 19.55 -23.89 7.36
C ASN A 563 18.82 -24.50 6.15
N GLU A 564 19.60 -24.87 5.13
CA GLU A 564 19.12 -25.44 3.87
C GLU A 564 18.28 -26.73 4.05
N LYS A 565 18.71 -27.61 4.98
CA LYS A 565 18.07 -28.93 5.20
C LYS A 565 16.68 -28.77 5.81
N VAL A 566 16.58 -27.93 6.86
CA VAL A 566 15.29 -27.58 7.50
C VAL A 566 14.36 -26.91 6.50
N THR A 567 14.87 -25.94 5.73
CA THR A 567 14.08 -25.23 4.73
C THR A 567 13.56 -26.19 3.64
N LYS A 568 14.41 -27.09 3.15
CA LYS A 568 14.02 -28.10 2.15
C LYS A 568 12.94 -29.04 2.68
N CYS A 569 13.02 -29.45 3.96
CA CYS A 569 12.00 -30.28 4.60
C CYS A 569 10.65 -29.55 4.67
N VAL A 570 10.61 -28.32 5.16
CA VAL A 570 9.38 -27.51 5.23
C VAL A 570 8.80 -27.29 3.84
N CYS A 571 9.62 -26.91 2.85
CA CYS A 571 9.15 -26.70 1.46
C CYS A 571 8.48 -27.95 0.88
N ARG A 572 9.04 -29.14 1.15
CA ARG A 572 8.46 -30.41 0.73
C ARG A 572 7.07 -30.65 1.35
N HIS A 573 6.89 -30.37 2.64
CA HIS A 573 5.62 -30.53 3.34
C HIS A 573 4.54 -29.57 2.80
N VAL A 574 4.91 -28.35 2.40
CA VAL A 574 3.96 -27.38 1.85
C VAL A 574 3.79 -27.47 0.33
N GLY A 575 4.46 -28.44 -0.32
CA GLY A 575 4.30 -28.69 -1.77
C GLY A 575 5.09 -27.73 -2.67
N LEU A 576 6.13 -27.05 -2.16
CA LEU A 576 7.05 -26.24 -2.94
C LEU A 576 8.24 -27.06 -3.44
N ALA A 577 8.54 -26.93 -4.74
CA ALA A 577 9.72 -27.56 -5.33
C ALA A 577 11.00 -26.86 -4.81
N ALA A 578 11.80 -27.56 -4.02
CA ALA A 578 13.07 -27.08 -3.43
C ALA A 578 14.30 -27.71 -4.09
N GLU A 579 14.18 -28.14 -5.37
CA GLU A 579 15.28 -28.81 -6.11
C GLU A 579 16.39 -27.81 -6.47
N LYS A 580 16.03 -26.56 -6.77
CA LYS A 580 16.97 -25.46 -7.06
C LYS A 580 17.00 -24.52 -5.85
N MET A 581 18.05 -24.58 -5.07
CA MET A 581 18.30 -23.76 -3.90
C MET A 581 19.65 -23.07 -4.03
N LEU A 582 19.72 -21.81 -3.58
CA LEU A 582 20.97 -21.04 -3.48
C LEU A 582 21.23 -20.71 -2.00
N LEU A 583 22.49 -20.80 -1.60
CA LEU A 583 22.95 -20.43 -0.28
C LEU A 583 23.45 -18.98 -0.24
N GLY A 584 23.41 -18.35 0.95
CA GLY A 584 23.90 -16.98 1.14
C GLY A 584 25.35 -16.78 0.68
N SER A 585 26.22 -17.76 0.88
CA SER A 585 27.62 -17.74 0.39
C SER A 585 27.70 -17.73 -1.15
N GLU A 586 26.83 -18.46 -1.83
CA GLU A 586 26.75 -18.47 -3.29
C GLU A 586 26.19 -17.14 -3.83
N VAL A 587 25.14 -16.63 -3.16
CA VAL A 587 24.57 -15.31 -3.48
C VAL A 587 25.59 -14.20 -3.34
N GLU A 588 26.48 -14.27 -2.35
CA GLU A 588 27.55 -13.27 -2.15
C GLU A 588 28.61 -13.36 -3.23
N ALA A 589 28.97 -14.56 -3.66
CA ALA A 589 30.00 -14.79 -4.68
C ALA A 589 29.56 -14.40 -6.10
N MET A 590 28.25 -14.38 -6.40
CA MET A 590 27.70 -14.07 -7.73
C MET A 590 27.72 -12.57 -8.01
N SER A 591 27.99 -12.19 -9.28
CA SER A 591 27.72 -10.85 -9.79
C SER A 591 26.21 -10.56 -9.83
N ASN A 592 25.81 -9.31 -10.05
CA ASN A 592 24.38 -8.96 -10.15
C ASN A 592 23.71 -9.60 -11.38
N GLU A 593 24.42 -9.70 -12.51
CA GLU A 593 23.90 -10.33 -13.73
C GLU A 593 23.70 -11.84 -13.55
N GLU A 594 24.67 -12.53 -12.94
CA GLU A 594 24.58 -13.96 -12.63
C GLU A 594 23.45 -14.26 -11.66
N LEU A 595 23.35 -13.48 -10.59
CA LEU A 595 22.30 -13.64 -9.58
C LEU A 595 20.91 -13.32 -10.16
N ALA A 596 20.78 -12.28 -10.99
CA ALA A 596 19.53 -11.94 -11.67
C ALA A 596 19.04 -13.11 -12.54
N ALA A 597 19.92 -13.72 -13.33
CA ALA A 597 19.58 -14.89 -14.13
C ALA A 597 19.26 -16.13 -13.27
N ALA A 598 20.01 -16.38 -12.21
CA ALA A 598 19.78 -17.51 -11.30
C ALA A 598 18.47 -17.35 -10.51
N ALA A 599 18.12 -16.13 -10.09
CA ALA A 599 16.93 -15.84 -9.31
C ALA A 599 15.62 -16.15 -10.05
N GLU A 600 15.61 -16.14 -11.39
CA GLU A 600 14.44 -16.53 -12.19
C GLU A 600 14.00 -17.97 -11.90
N TYR A 601 14.94 -18.87 -11.83
CA TYR A 601 14.68 -20.32 -11.72
C TYR A 601 14.81 -20.86 -10.29
N THR A 602 15.33 -20.07 -9.35
CA THR A 602 15.51 -20.46 -7.96
C THR A 602 14.23 -20.21 -7.16
N THR A 603 13.74 -21.24 -6.49
CA THR A 603 12.54 -21.14 -5.63
C THR A 603 12.92 -20.84 -4.17
N VAL A 604 14.08 -21.32 -3.72
CA VAL A 604 14.48 -21.26 -2.31
C VAL A 604 15.88 -20.66 -2.16
N PHE A 605 16.00 -19.69 -1.28
CA PHE A 605 17.28 -19.09 -0.88
C PHE A 605 17.43 -19.28 0.64
N ALA A 606 18.48 -19.97 1.06
CA ALA A 606 18.73 -20.33 2.45
C ALA A 606 20.01 -19.68 3.01
N LYS A 607 20.12 -19.55 4.33
CA LYS A 607 21.24 -18.89 5.02
C LYS A 607 21.51 -17.46 4.53
N LEU A 608 20.46 -16.70 4.17
CA LEU A 608 20.59 -15.33 3.68
C LEU A 608 20.77 -14.34 4.85
N ALA A 609 21.68 -13.40 4.67
CA ALA A 609 21.71 -12.16 5.45
C ALA A 609 20.63 -11.17 4.97
N PRO A 610 20.18 -10.21 5.81
CA PRO A 610 19.14 -9.23 5.45
C PRO A 610 19.44 -8.45 4.17
N ALA A 611 20.68 -8.00 3.98
CA ALA A 611 21.12 -7.30 2.77
C ALA A 611 21.02 -8.16 1.51
N GLN A 612 21.29 -9.47 1.62
CA GLN A 612 21.17 -10.41 0.50
C GLN A 612 19.71 -10.65 0.12
N LYS A 613 18.77 -10.72 1.09
CA LYS A 613 17.33 -10.77 0.83
C LYS A 613 16.90 -9.56 -0.02
N ALA A 614 17.27 -8.35 0.39
CA ALA A 614 16.97 -7.11 -0.35
C ALA A 614 17.61 -7.09 -1.74
N ARG A 615 18.83 -7.63 -1.91
CA ARG A 615 19.53 -7.74 -3.21
C ARG A 615 18.76 -8.65 -4.18
N VAL A 616 18.32 -9.83 -3.74
CA VAL A 616 17.53 -10.76 -4.56
C VAL A 616 16.21 -10.13 -5.01
N VAL A 617 15.48 -9.49 -4.07
CA VAL A 617 14.21 -8.81 -4.37
C VAL A 617 14.39 -7.71 -5.40
N ARG A 618 15.42 -6.87 -5.24
CA ARG A 618 15.73 -5.78 -6.19
C ARG A 618 16.02 -6.31 -7.59
N LEU A 619 16.83 -7.37 -7.72
CA LEU A 619 17.19 -7.95 -9.01
C LEU A 619 15.98 -8.59 -9.72
N LEU A 620 15.08 -9.24 -8.98
CA LEU A 620 13.82 -9.75 -9.54
C LEU A 620 12.95 -8.61 -10.10
N ARG A 621 12.90 -7.45 -9.43
CA ARG A 621 12.21 -6.25 -9.94
C ARG A 621 12.89 -5.67 -11.18
N GLU A 622 14.22 -5.62 -11.20
CA GLU A 622 15.01 -5.16 -12.37
C GLU A 622 14.79 -6.05 -13.58
N ASN A 623 14.56 -7.36 -13.38
CA ASN A 623 14.15 -8.32 -14.41
C ASN A 623 12.71 -8.07 -14.94
N GLY A 624 11.98 -7.13 -14.34
CA GLY A 624 10.66 -6.73 -14.80
C GLY A 624 9.50 -7.42 -14.07
N HIS A 625 9.74 -8.14 -12.99
CA HIS A 625 8.70 -8.72 -12.13
C HIS A 625 8.03 -7.67 -11.23
N SER A 626 6.81 -7.96 -10.79
CA SER A 626 6.13 -7.25 -9.71
C SER A 626 6.26 -8.08 -8.44
N VAL A 627 7.17 -7.67 -7.56
CA VAL A 627 7.55 -8.46 -6.40
C VAL A 627 6.83 -7.96 -5.15
N GLY A 628 6.08 -8.86 -4.49
CA GLY A 628 5.62 -8.69 -3.12
C GLY A 628 6.61 -9.36 -2.15
N TYR A 629 6.84 -8.74 -0.99
CA TYR A 629 7.64 -9.35 0.08
C TYR A 629 6.83 -9.40 1.37
N LEU A 630 6.64 -10.60 1.92
CA LEU A 630 5.97 -10.83 3.19
C LEU A 630 6.99 -11.18 4.28
N GLY A 631 7.02 -10.39 5.34
CA GLY A 631 7.90 -10.59 6.49
C GLY A 631 7.36 -9.96 7.77
N ASP A 632 7.87 -10.40 8.91
CA ASP A 632 7.43 -9.95 10.24
C ASP A 632 8.58 -9.56 11.17
N GLY A 633 9.82 -9.82 10.76
CA GLY A 633 11.02 -9.56 11.55
C GLY A 633 11.82 -8.33 11.10
N ILE A 634 12.79 -7.94 11.95
CA ILE A 634 13.76 -6.87 11.66
C ILE A 634 14.51 -7.16 10.35
N ASN A 635 14.85 -8.43 10.13
CA ASN A 635 15.64 -8.92 9.00
C ASN A 635 14.94 -8.73 7.65
N ASP A 636 13.64 -8.49 7.64
CA ASP A 636 12.80 -8.41 6.45
C ASP A 636 12.56 -6.97 5.99
N ALA A 637 12.75 -5.98 6.88
CA ALA A 637 12.45 -4.58 6.63
C ALA A 637 13.14 -4.05 5.35
N ALA A 638 14.41 -4.38 5.15
CA ALA A 638 15.17 -3.97 3.96
C ALA A 638 14.64 -4.60 2.67
N ALA A 639 14.22 -5.86 2.71
CA ALA A 639 13.66 -6.58 1.58
C ALA A 639 12.23 -6.06 1.24
N MET A 640 11.41 -5.75 2.27
CA MET A 640 10.12 -5.11 2.08
C MET A 640 10.24 -3.75 1.38
N LYS A 641 11.16 -2.89 1.81
CA LYS A 641 11.42 -1.60 1.15
C LYS A 641 11.98 -1.75 -0.28
N ALA A 642 12.68 -2.84 -0.57
CA ALA A 642 13.18 -3.15 -1.90
C ALA A 642 12.10 -3.71 -2.84
N SER A 643 10.99 -4.23 -2.33
CA SER A 643 9.87 -4.80 -3.11
C SER A 643 8.97 -3.73 -3.75
N ASP A 644 8.01 -4.14 -4.60
CA ASP A 644 6.95 -3.27 -5.11
C ASP A 644 5.82 -3.12 -4.11
N VAL A 645 5.65 -4.14 -3.24
CA VAL A 645 4.70 -4.13 -2.12
C VAL A 645 5.32 -4.84 -0.93
N GLY A 646 5.64 -4.08 0.11
CA GLY A 646 5.97 -4.63 1.41
C GLY A 646 4.71 -5.08 2.15
N ILE A 647 4.70 -6.31 2.64
CA ILE A 647 3.56 -6.91 3.32
C ILE A 647 4.02 -7.38 4.70
N SER A 648 3.27 -7.04 5.75
CA SER A 648 3.55 -7.50 7.10
C SER A 648 2.27 -7.99 7.79
N VAL A 649 2.38 -8.39 9.03
CA VAL A 649 1.25 -8.87 9.84
C VAL A 649 1.09 -7.97 11.07
N ASP A 650 -0.09 -7.97 11.67
CA ASP A 650 -0.41 -7.14 12.83
C ASP A 650 0.47 -7.46 14.05
N THR A 651 0.86 -8.72 14.20
CA THR A 651 1.74 -9.21 15.27
C THR A 651 3.25 -9.03 15.00
N ALA A 652 3.62 -8.40 13.88
CA ALA A 652 5.01 -8.15 13.52
C ALA A 652 5.67 -7.07 14.39
N VAL A 653 7.00 -7.05 14.41
CA VAL A 653 7.77 -5.97 15.04
C VAL A 653 7.54 -4.62 14.35
N ASP A 654 7.68 -3.52 15.08
CA ASP A 654 7.32 -2.19 14.58
C ASP A 654 8.07 -1.77 13.31
N ILE A 655 9.35 -2.08 13.22
CA ILE A 655 10.16 -1.80 12.03
C ILE A 655 9.62 -2.54 10.78
N ALA A 656 9.08 -3.74 10.94
CA ALA A 656 8.45 -4.49 9.85
C ALA A 656 7.10 -3.86 9.47
N LYS A 657 6.25 -3.53 10.45
CA LYS A 657 4.99 -2.82 10.21
C LYS A 657 5.22 -1.47 9.53
N GLU A 658 6.22 -0.71 9.97
CA GLU A 658 6.56 0.61 9.39
C GLU A 658 7.04 0.48 7.93
N SER A 659 7.81 -0.56 7.62
CA SER A 659 8.35 -0.81 6.28
C SER A 659 7.32 -1.37 5.31
N ALA A 660 6.16 -1.84 5.79
CA ALA A 660 5.12 -2.46 5.00
C ALA A 660 4.12 -1.45 4.42
N ASP A 661 3.63 -1.71 3.20
CA ASP A 661 2.50 -1.02 2.56
C ASP A 661 1.16 -1.64 2.94
N VAL A 662 1.18 -2.93 3.28
CA VAL A 662 -0.01 -3.76 3.55
C VAL A 662 0.19 -4.52 4.85
N ILE A 663 -0.82 -4.52 5.72
CA ILE A 663 -0.84 -5.27 6.96
C ILE A 663 -1.96 -6.32 6.91
N LEU A 664 -1.61 -7.57 7.17
CA LEU A 664 -2.56 -8.66 7.35
C LEU A 664 -2.97 -8.76 8.82
N LEU A 665 -4.27 -8.70 9.12
CA LEU A 665 -4.78 -8.84 10.50
C LEU A 665 -4.76 -10.31 10.97
N GLU A 666 -4.61 -11.24 10.06
CA GLU A 666 -4.42 -12.65 10.34
C GLU A 666 -3.18 -13.13 9.58
N LYS A 667 -2.29 -13.81 10.25
CA LYS A 667 -1.03 -14.30 9.69
C LYS A 667 -1.28 -15.58 8.86
N ASP A 668 -2.02 -15.42 7.75
CA ASP A 668 -2.37 -16.50 6.83
C ASP A 668 -2.21 -16.06 5.36
N LEU A 669 -1.55 -16.91 4.56
CA LEU A 669 -1.35 -16.68 3.12
C LEU A 669 -2.66 -16.71 2.31
N LEU A 670 -3.72 -17.37 2.80
CA LEU A 670 -5.05 -17.31 2.17
C LEU A 670 -5.66 -15.91 2.27
N VAL A 671 -5.40 -15.20 3.37
CA VAL A 671 -5.82 -13.80 3.54
C VAL A 671 -5.10 -12.92 2.51
N LEU A 672 -3.80 -13.14 2.30
CA LEU A 672 -3.04 -12.44 1.27
C LEU A 672 -3.56 -12.73 -0.15
N GLU A 673 -3.87 -13.99 -0.46
CA GLU A 673 -4.45 -14.38 -1.76
C GLU A 673 -5.74 -13.62 -2.04
N LYS A 674 -6.65 -13.55 -1.06
CA LYS A 674 -7.89 -12.75 -1.18
C LYS A 674 -7.59 -11.26 -1.40
N GLY A 675 -6.60 -10.70 -0.70
CA GLY A 675 -6.13 -9.34 -0.91
C GLY A 675 -5.65 -9.09 -2.33
N ILE A 676 -4.86 -10.00 -2.90
CA ILE A 676 -4.41 -9.94 -4.30
C ILE A 676 -5.59 -9.95 -5.26
N LEU A 677 -6.59 -10.82 -5.05
CA LEU A 677 -7.79 -10.89 -5.89
C LEU A 677 -8.63 -9.60 -5.82
N GLU A 678 -8.81 -9.02 -4.63
CA GLU A 678 -9.50 -7.71 -4.48
C GLU A 678 -8.71 -6.58 -5.13
N GLY A 679 -7.37 -6.61 -5.10
CA GLY A 679 -6.49 -5.70 -5.85
C GLY A 679 -6.72 -5.80 -7.36
N ARG A 680 -6.80 -7.03 -7.90
CA ARG A 680 -7.11 -7.29 -9.32
C ARG A 680 -8.51 -6.82 -9.71
N LYS A 681 -9.53 -7.01 -8.85
CA LYS A 681 -10.88 -6.48 -9.09
C LYS A 681 -10.88 -4.96 -9.14
N THR A 682 -10.18 -4.32 -8.22
CA THR A 682 -10.02 -2.87 -8.16
C THR A 682 -9.36 -2.34 -9.43
N TYR A 683 -8.25 -2.94 -9.85
CA TYR A 683 -7.56 -2.60 -11.10
C TYR A 683 -8.45 -2.81 -12.33
N ALA A 684 -9.19 -3.93 -12.40
CA ALA A 684 -10.12 -4.18 -13.50
C ALA A 684 -11.15 -3.06 -13.67
N ASN A 685 -11.76 -2.60 -12.59
CA ASN A 685 -12.76 -1.55 -12.64
C ASN A 685 -12.15 -0.18 -13.01
N MET A 686 -10.93 0.11 -12.58
CA MET A 686 -10.21 1.29 -13.04
C MET A 686 -9.94 1.27 -14.55
N ILE A 687 -9.38 0.16 -15.06
CA ILE A 687 -9.02 0.05 -16.49
C ILE A 687 -10.25 0.01 -17.39
N LYS A 688 -11.37 -0.59 -16.95
CA LYS A 688 -12.67 -0.51 -17.64
C LYS A 688 -13.05 0.95 -17.88
N TYR A 689 -13.11 1.76 -16.81
CA TYR A 689 -13.48 3.16 -16.92
C TYR A 689 -12.55 3.94 -17.86
N ILE A 690 -11.23 3.78 -17.69
CA ILE A 690 -10.22 4.47 -18.50
C ILE A 690 -10.40 4.15 -19.99
N LYS A 691 -10.50 2.86 -20.35
CA LYS A 691 -10.68 2.42 -21.73
C LYS A 691 -12.05 2.85 -22.32
N MET A 692 -13.11 2.77 -21.52
CA MET A 692 -14.46 3.21 -21.93
C MET A 692 -14.47 4.70 -22.24
N THR A 693 -14.04 5.54 -21.32
CA THR A 693 -14.04 6.98 -21.49
C THR A 693 -13.17 7.42 -22.65
N ALA A 694 -11.97 6.86 -22.77
CA ALA A 694 -11.07 7.19 -23.87
C ALA A 694 -11.67 6.81 -25.24
N SER A 695 -12.30 5.63 -25.37
CA SER A 695 -12.89 5.19 -26.64
C SER A 695 -14.20 5.93 -26.98
N SER A 696 -15.05 6.21 -25.99
CA SER A 696 -16.28 6.96 -26.18
C SER A 696 -16.00 8.40 -26.62
N ASN A 697 -15.09 9.10 -25.93
CA ASN A 697 -14.71 10.46 -26.30
C ASN A 697 -14.09 10.51 -27.71
N PHE A 698 -13.25 9.54 -28.06
CA PHE A 698 -12.69 9.47 -29.42
C PHE A 698 -13.78 9.28 -30.49
N GLY A 699 -14.71 8.35 -30.26
CA GLY A 699 -15.85 8.11 -31.17
C GLY A 699 -16.69 9.34 -31.36
N ASN A 700 -17.09 10.02 -30.27
CA ASN A 700 -17.93 11.23 -30.32
C ASN A 700 -17.29 12.34 -31.14
N ILE A 701 -15.98 12.60 -30.98
CA ILE A 701 -15.32 13.65 -31.77
C ILE A 701 -15.28 13.28 -33.21
N PHE A 702 -15.00 12.04 -33.54
CA PHE A 702 -14.94 11.57 -34.93
C PHE A 702 -16.34 11.75 -35.59
N SER A 703 -17.41 11.43 -34.87
CA SER A 703 -18.79 11.64 -35.32
C SER A 703 -19.14 13.14 -35.52
N VAL A 704 -18.78 13.97 -34.53
CA VAL A 704 -18.96 15.44 -34.62
C VAL A 704 -18.20 16.05 -35.81
N LEU A 705 -16.96 15.60 -36.04
CA LEU A 705 -16.14 16.09 -37.14
C LEU A 705 -16.80 15.79 -38.52
N ILE A 706 -17.24 14.54 -38.70
CA ILE A 706 -17.93 14.13 -39.93
C ILE A 706 -19.23 14.93 -40.11
N ALA A 707 -20.06 15.01 -39.05
CA ALA A 707 -21.30 15.80 -39.15
C ALA A 707 -21.03 17.27 -39.46
N SER A 708 -20.03 17.88 -38.85
CA SER A 708 -19.63 19.27 -39.10
C SER A 708 -19.17 19.52 -40.54
N ALA A 709 -18.57 18.51 -41.18
CA ALA A 709 -18.12 18.64 -42.58
C ALA A 709 -19.25 18.52 -43.61
N PHE A 710 -20.25 17.68 -43.34
CA PHE A 710 -21.28 17.33 -44.34
C PHE A 710 -22.64 17.99 -44.11
N LEU A 711 -23.01 18.35 -42.88
CA LEU A 711 -24.30 18.96 -42.56
C LEU A 711 -24.29 20.50 -42.79
N PRO A 712 -25.34 21.09 -43.35
CA PRO A 712 -25.43 22.54 -43.55
C PRO A 712 -25.71 23.34 -42.25
N PHE A 713 -26.00 22.67 -41.17
CA PHE A 713 -26.27 23.23 -39.83
C PHE A 713 -25.44 22.53 -38.77
N LEU A 714 -25.40 23.06 -37.54
CA LEU A 714 -24.72 22.42 -36.43
C LEU A 714 -25.43 21.11 -36.05
N PRO A 715 -24.67 19.99 -35.93
CA PRO A 715 -25.28 18.67 -35.71
C PRO A 715 -25.93 18.56 -34.33
N MET A 716 -25.50 19.36 -33.37
CA MET A 716 -26.02 19.41 -32.01
C MET A 716 -25.69 20.78 -31.39
N ALA A 717 -26.53 21.30 -30.54
CA ALA A 717 -26.22 22.50 -29.78
C ALA A 717 -25.22 22.21 -28.66
N SER A 718 -24.44 23.22 -28.25
CA SER A 718 -23.46 23.14 -27.18
C SER A 718 -24.00 22.52 -25.89
N ILE A 719 -25.22 22.94 -25.52
CA ILE A 719 -25.91 22.47 -24.30
C ILE A 719 -26.22 20.96 -24.34
N HIS A 720 -26.58 20.43 -25.54
CA HIS A 720 -26.88 19.02 -25.70
C HIS A 720 -25.65 18.14 -25.43
N LEU A 721 -24.47 18.52 -25.98
CA LEU A 721 -23.20 17.81 -25.75
C LEU A 721 -22.83 17.80 -24.28
N ILE A 722 -22.99 18.91 -23.60
CA ILE A 722 -22.67 19.03 -22.18
C ILE A 722 -23.60 18.13 -21.35
N LEU A 723 -24.90 18.12 -21.65
CA LEU A 723 -25.92 17.31 -20.96
C LEU A 723 -25.66 15.79 -21.15
N LEU A 724 -25.33 15.39 -22.40
CA LEU A 724 -24.93 14.00 -22.70
C LEU A 724 -23.75 13.55 -21.87
N ASN A 725 -22.69 14.35 -21.82
CA ASN A 725 -21.46 14.02 -21.06
C ASN A 725 -21.73 13.93 -19.56
N LEU A 726 -22.52 14.84 -18.99
CA LEU A 726 -22.86 14.80 -17.57
C LEU A 726 -23.58 13.52 -17.20
N ILE A 727 -24.58 13.09 -17.97
CA ILE A 727 -25.37 11.88 -17.64
C ILE A 727 -24.54 10.62 -17.90
N TYR A 728 -23.70 10.62 -18.93
CA TYR A 728 -22.72 9.56 -19.14
C TYR A 728 -21.77 9.43 -17.93
N ASP A 729 -21.20 10.53 -17.47
CA ASP A 729 -20.30 10.56 -16.32
C ASP A 729 -21.00 10.09 -15.04
N ILE A 730 -22.24 10.52 -14.78
CA ILE A 730 -23.05 10.02 -13.66
C ILE A 730 -23.23 8.50 -13.77
N SER A 731 -23.53 7.97 -14.95
CA SER A 731 -23.66 6.54 -15.21
C SER A 731 -22.36 5.77 -14.89
N CYS A 732 -21.21 6.37 -15.22
CA CYS A 732 -19.89 5.80 -14.95
C CYS A 732 -19.51 5.80 -13.45
N THR A 733 -20.15 6.62 -12.60
CA THR A 733 -19.84 6.66 -11.16
C THR A 733 -20.08 5.32 -10.43
N ALA A 734 -20.90 4.45 -11.02
CA ALA A 734 -21.17 3.09 -10.48
C ALA A 734 -20.09 2.04 -10.84
N ILE A 735 -19.18 2.32 -11.78
CA ILE A 735 -18.15 1.36 -12.23
C ILE A 735 -17.29 0.80 -11.10
N PRO A 736 -16.91 1.55 -10.04
CA PRO A 736 -16.19 0.97 -8.90
C PRO A 736 -16.88 -0.25 -8.27
N TRP A 737 -18.20 -0.38 -8.39
CA TRP A 737 -18.98 -1.51 -7.86
C TRP A 737 -19.30 -2.57 -8.91
N ASP A 738 -18.76 -2.46 -10.14
CA ASP A 738 -19.03 -3.43 -11.19
C ASP A 738 -18.40 -4.79 -10.92
N ASN A 739 -19.06 -5.84 -11.45
CA ASN A 739 -18.60 -7.20 -11.40
C ASN A 739 -17.40 -7.43 -12.31
N VAL A 740 -16.46 -8.26 -11.89
CA VAL A 740 -15.27 -8.64 -12.66
C VAL A 740 -15.33 -10.12 -13.02
N ASP A 741 -15.05 -10.45 -14.27
CA ASP A 741 -15.04 -11.82 -14.74
C ASP A 741 -13.88 -12.61 -14.10
N LYS A 742 -14.12 -13.89 -13.75
CA LYS A 742 -13.16 -14.74 -13.05
C LYS A 742 -11.84 -14.88 -13.83
N GLU A 743 -11.91 -14.98 -15.15
CA GLU A 743 -10.76 -15.14 -16.03
C GLU A 743 -9.80 -13.93 -15.99
N PHE A 744 -10.31 -12.75 -15.65
CA PHE A 744 -9.46 -11.58 -15.45
C PHE A 744 -8.59 -11.71 -14.18
N LEU A 745 -9.09 -12.43 -13.16
CA LEU A 745 -8.44 -12.58 -11.87
C LEU A 745 -7.34 -13.65 -11.84
N THR A 746 -7.30 -14.54 -12.83
CA THR A 746 -6.35 -15.68 -12.86
C THR A 746 -4.90 -15.29 -13.14
N LYS A 747 -4.64 -14.10 -13.69
CA LYS A 747 -3.28 -13.66 -14.05
C LYS A 747 -2.98 -12.27 -13.51
N PRO A 748 -1.74 -12.02 -13.07
CA PRO A 748 -1.28 -10.68 -12.73
C PRO A 748 -1.29 -9.78 -13.98
N ARG A 749 -1.61 -8.50 -13.78
CA ARG A 749 -1.66 -7.51 -14.86
C ARG A 749 -0.94 -6.25 -14.45
N LYS A 750 -0.04 -5.79 -15.33
CA LYS A 750 0.72 -4.56 -15.15
C LYS A 750 0.05 -3.41 -15.91
N TRP A 751 0.27 -2.20 -15.43
CA TRP A 751 -0.21 -1.00 -16.11
C TRP A 751 0.50 -0.82 -17.47
N ASP A 752 -0.29 -0.74 -18.54
CA ASP A 752 0.19 -0.40 -19.87
C ASP A 752 -0.63 0.75 -20.50
N ALA A 753 -0.06 1.94 -20.50
CA ALA A 753 -0.67 3.12 -21.12
C ALA A 753 -0.84 2.98 -22.64
N SER A 754 0.01 2.19 -23.33
CA SER A 754 -0.08 1.97 -24.78
C SER A 754 -1.34 1.19 -25.16
N SER A 755 -1.82 0.30 -24.27
CA SER A 755 -3.03 -0.48 -24.50
C SER A 755 -4.28 0.41 -24.60
N VAL A 756 -4.31 1.52 -23.86
CA VAL A 756 -5.42 2.47 -23.90
C VAL A 756 -5.52 3.16 -25.25
N SER A 757 -4.39 3.63 -25.81
CA SER A 757 -4.33 4.26 -27.13
C SER A 757 -4.76 3.30 -28.24
N LYS A 758 -4.27 2.04 -28.21
CA LYS A 758 -4.66 0.99 -29.17
C LYS A 758 -6.15 0.70 -29.09
N PHE A 759 -6.69 0.61 -27.87
CA PHE A 759 -8.10 0.36 -27.61
C PHE A 759 -8.98 1.51 -28.15
N MET A 760 -8.61 2.76 -27.86
CA MET A 760 -9.28 3.97 -28.31
C MET A 760 -9.41 4.03 -29.83
N LEU A 761 -8.30 3.80 -30.54
CA LEU A 761 -8.26 3.83 -32.02
C LEU A 761 -9.04 2.69 -32.66
N TRP A 762 -9.14 1.52 -32.01
CA TRP A 762 -9.81 0.35 -32.54
C TRP A 762 -11.32 0.32 -32.25
N ILE A 763 -11.69 0.61 -31.03
CA ILE A 763 -13.11 0.53 -30.57
C ILE A 763 -13.86 1.85 -30.77
N GLY A 764 -13.18 3.00 -30.61
CA GLY A 764 -13.83 4.32 -30.72
C GLY A 764 -14.64 4.52 -32.02
N PRO A 765 -14.08 4.30 -33.21
CA PRO A 765 -14.82 4.51 -34.46
C PRO A 765 -16.03 3.58 -34.64
N THR A 766 -16.20 2.55 -33.80
CA THR A 766 -17.31 1.60 -33.92
C THR A 766 -18.66 2.27 -33.67
N SER A 767 -18.75 3.21 -32.71
CA SER A 767 -19.96 3.99 -32.46
C SER A 767 -20.23 4.97 -33.59
N SER A 768 -19.20 5.61 -34.15
CA SER A 768 -19.32 6.62 -35.18
C SER A 768 -20.00 6.11 -36.47
N VAL A 769 -19.86 4.81 -36.78
CA VAL A 769 -20.58 4.19 -37.89
C VAL A 769 -22.10 4.34 -37.72
N PHE A 770 -22.62 4.21 -36.53
CA PHE A 770 -24.05 4.30 -36.23
C PHE A 770 -24.50 5.75 -36.07
N ASP A 771 -23.64 6.64 -35.58
CA ASP A 771 -23.90 8.08 -35.61
C ASP A 771 -24.08 8.54 -37.06
N ILE A 772 -23.21 8.15 -37.98
CA ILE A 772 -23.31 8.49 -39.41
C ILE A 772 -24.61 7.91 -40.03
N LEU A 773 -24.97 6.68 -39.65
CA LEU A 773 -26.20 6.04 -40.09
C LEU A 773 -27.44 6.79 -39.58
N THR A 774 -27.39 7.26 -38.33
CA THR A 774 -28.44 8.11 -37.72
C THR A 774 -28.52 9.47 -38.43
N TYR A 775 -27.37 10.09 -38.80
CA TYR A 775 -27.38 11.31 -39.59
C TYR A 775 -28.12 11.13 -40.94
N ALA A 776 -27.79 10.04 -41.63
CA ALA A 776 -28.46 9.74 -42.89
C ALA A 776 -29.97 9.47 -42.70
N LEU A 777 -30.32 8.65 -41.68
CA LEU A 777 -31.72 8.38 -41.33
C LEU A 777 -32.50 9.66 -41.00
N MET A 778 -31.94 10.51 -40.13
CA MET A 778 -32.58 11.77 -39.75
C MET A 778 -32.68 12.72 -40.94
N TYR A 779 -31.62 12.93 -41.69
CA TYR A 779 -31.57 13.90 -42.78
C TYR A 779 -32.44 13.50 -43.98
N PHE A 780 -32.51 12.23 -44.37
CA PHE A 780 -33.19 11.80 -45.57
C PHE A 780 -34.58 11.19 -45.33
N ILE A 781 -34.90 10.73 -44.11
CA ILE A 781 -36.15 10.01 -43.86
C ILE A 781 -36.99 10.68 -42.77
N ILE A 782 -36.47 10.83 -41.56
CA ILE A 782 -37.29 11.26 -40.40
C ILE A 782 -37.64 12.75 -40.46
N CYS A 783 -36.66 13.64 -40.66
CA CYS A 783 -36.89 15.07 -40.68
C CYS A 783 -37.77 15.49 -41.84
N PRO A 784 -37.56 14.99 -43.11
CA PRO A 784 -38.48 15.26 -44.20
C PRO A 784 -39.93 14.83 -43.91
N ALA A 785 -40.15 13.65 -43.29
CA ALA A 785 -41.50 13.17 -42.94
C ALA A 785 -42.25 14.14 -41.98
N VAL A 786 -41.52 14.86 -41.12
CA VAL A 786 -42.09 15.84 -40.17
C VAL A 786 -42.42 17.18 -40.86
N VAL A 787 -41.62 17.61 -41.90
CA VAL A 787 -41.80 18.91 -42.57
C VAL A 787 -42.50 18.81 -43.93
N GLY A 788 -43.24 17.74 -44.19
CA GLY A 788 -44.07 17.61 -45.38
C GLY A 788 -43.37 16.99 -46.60
N GLY A 789 -42.26 16.27 -46.42
CA GLY A 789 -41.54 15.49 -47.43
C GLY A 789 -40.37 16.22 -48.10
N HIS A 790 -40.01 17.42 -47.65
CA HIS A 790 -38.94 18.23 -48.21
C HIS A 790 -37.60 18.06 -47.49
N LEU A 791 -36.52 18.08 -48.23
CA LEU A 791 -35.17 18.13 -47.69
C LEU A 791 -34.81 19.54 -47.21
N PHE A 792 -33.85 19.66 -46.30
CA PHE A 792 -33.46 20.93 -45.66
C PHE A 792 -33.20 22.08 -46.69
N HIS A 793 -32.52 21.77 -47.78
CA HIS A 793 -32.18 22.77 -48.82
C HIS A 793 -33.36 23.18 -49.68
N GLU A 794 -34.48 22.46 -49.66
CA GLU A 794 -35.72 22.77 -50.37
C GLU A 794 -36.67 23.68 -49.58
N LEU A 795 -36.43 23.81 -48.27
CA LEU A 795 -37.24 24.56 -47.34
C LEU A 795 -36.91 26.07 -47.43
N SER A 796 -37.93 26.88 -47.78
CA SER A 796 -37.79 28.33 -47.83
C SER A 796 -38.31 29.02 -46.56
N ASP A 797 -39.12 28.34 -45.75
CA ASP A 797 -39.69 28.85 -44.50
C ASP A 797 -38.70 28.66 -43.33
N PRO A 798 -38.25 29.74 -42.66
CA PRO A 798 -37.35 29.67 -41.51
C PRO A 798 -37.88 28.82 -40.34
N ALA A 799 -39.21 28.83 -40.13
CA ALA A 799 -39.85 28.05 -39.05
C ALA A 799 -39.75 26.54 -39.33
N GLN A 800 -39.93 26.10 -40.58
CA GLN A 800 -39.77 24.71 -40.97
C GLN A 800 -38.30 24.27 -40.95
N GLN A 801 -37.37 25.16 -41.31
CA GLN A 801 -35.94 24.91 -41.17
C GLN A 801 -35.52 24.72 -39.70
N ALA A 802 -36.03 25.58 -38.81
CA ALA A 802 -35.79 25.46 -37.37
C ALA A 802 -36.35 24.16 -36.80
N LEU A 803 -37.57 23.76 -37.19
CA LEU A 803 -38.19 22.50 -36.80
C LEU A 803 -37.36 21.29 -37.30
N TYR A 804 -36.90 21.35 -38.56
CA TYR A 804 -36.05 20.32 -39.16
C TYR A 804 -34.76 20.10 -38.32
N ILE A 805 -34.07 21.20 -37.98
CA ILE A 805 -32.87 21.18 -37.14
C ILE A 805 -33.19 20.62 -35.74
N ALA A 806 -34.27 21.07 -35.09
CA ALA A 806 -34.64 20.64 -33.76
C ALA A 806 -34.96 19.13 -33.68
N VAL A 807 -35.67 18.59 -34.70
CA VAL A 807 -35.94 17.15 -34.81
C VAL A 807 -34.66 16.37 -35.08
N PHE A 808 -33.81 16.87 -35.98
CA PHE A 808 -32.51 16.24 -36.27
C PHE A 808 -31.64 16.13 -35.02
N GLN A 809 -31.49 17.24 -34.29
CA GLN A 809 -30.73 17.30 -33.06
C GLN A 809 -31.29 16.39 -31.97
N ALA A 810 -32.61 16.32 -31.81
CA ALA A 810 -33.28 15.45 -30.87
C ALA A 810 -33.03 13.96 -31.19
N GLY A 811 -33.10 13.58 -32.47
CA GLY A 811 -32.83 12.20 -32.90
C GLY A 811 -31.40 11.75 -32.58
N TRP A 812 -30.40 12.54 -32.95
CA TRP A 812 -29.02 12.20 -32.65
C TRP A 812 -28.74 12.26 -31.13
N PHE A 813 -29.29 13.20 -30.38
CA PHE A 813 -29.20 13.30 -28.95
C PHE A 813 -29.65 12.00 -28.23
N VAL A 814 -30.82 11.48 -28.62
CA VAL A 814 -31.34 10.24 -28.03
C VAL A 814 -30.49 9.01 -28.44
N GLU A 815 -30.15 8.89 -29.73
CA GLU A 815 -29.35 7.79 -30.24
C GLU A 815 -27.96 7.76 -29.58
N SER A 816 -27.29 8.91 -29.55
CA SER A 816 -25.97 9.05 -28.95
C SER A 816 -25.94 8.61 -27.46
N MET A 817 -27.00 8.95 -26.69
CA MET A 817 -27.11 8.49 -25.32
C MET A 817 -27.29 6.97 -25.22
N TRP A 818 -28.07 6.35 -26.09
CA TRP A 818 -28.27 4.91 -26.11
C TRP A 818 -26.96 4.18 -26.40
N THR A 819 -26.24 4.58 -27.44
CA THR A 819 -24.99 3.96 -27.85
C THR A 819 -23.87 4.19 -26.84
N GLN A 820 -23.71 5.42 -26.33
CA GLN A 820 -22.68 5.75 -25.33
C GLN A 820 -22.92 5.07 -23.99
N THR A 821 -24.17 4.91 -23.55
CA THR A 821 -24.46 4.27 -22.26
C THR A 821 -24.40 2.76 -22.37
N LEU A 822 -24.88 2.18 -23.48
CA LEU A 822 -24.79 0.74 -23.73
C LEU A 822 -23.33 0.26 -23.95
N VAL A 823 -22.44 1.14 -24.44
CA VAL A 823 -21.02 0.79 -24.57
C VAL A 823 -20.41 0.38 -23.25
N ILE A 824 -20.86 0.94 -22.11
CA ILE A 824 -20.45 0.54 -20.76
C ILE A 824 -20.64 -0.98 -20.58
N HIS A 825 -21.82 -1.50 -20.97
CA HIS A 825 -22.11 -2.94 -20.89
C HIS A 825 -21.33 -3.76 -21.93
N MET A 826 -21.06 -3.20 -23.10
CA MET A 826 -20.39 -3.91 -24.19
C MET A 826 -18.90 -4.13 -23.95
N ILE A 827 -18.18 -3.12 -23.45
CA ILE A 827 -16.72 -3.17 -23.34
C ILE A 827 -16.21 -3.58 -21.93
N ARG A 828 -17.09 -3.68 -20.92
CA ARG A 828 -16.70 -4.10 -19.57
C ARG A 828 -16.23 -5.56 -19.47
N THR A 829 -16.52 -6.37 -20.46
CA THR A 829 -16.29 -7.82 -20.48
C THR A 829 -15.91 -8.33 -21.86
N PRO A 830 -15.00 -9.30 -21.99
CA PRO A 830 -14.77 -10.00 -23.24
C PRO A 830 -15.95 -10.90 -23.66
N LYS A 831 -16.82 -11.27 -22.72
CA LYS A 831 -18.00 -12.13 -22.94
C LYS A 831 -19.17 -11.40 -23.60
N ILE A 832 -20.22 -12.13 -23.94
CA ILE A 832 -21.47 -11.53 -24.44
C ILE A 832 -22.20 -10.83 -23.28
N PRO A 833 -22.40 -9.49 -23.35
CA PRO A 833 -23.07 -8.75 -22.27
C PRO A 833 -24.49 -9.27 -22.04
N PHE A 834 -25.01 -9.08 -20.84
CA PHE A 834 -26.31 -9.48 -20.34
C PHE A 834 -26.56 -11.00 -20.31
N LEU A 835 -25.99 -11.78 -21.23
CA LEU A 835 -26.15 -13.23 -21.31
C LEU A 835 -25.07 -13.99 -20.52
N GLN A 836 -23.80 -13.73 -20.78
CA GLN A 836 -22.67 -14.46 -20.19
C GLN A 836 -21.99 -13.70 -19.05
N SER A 837 -22.05 -12.39 -19.06
CA SER A 837 -21.51 -11.54 -17.98
C SER A 837 -22.48 -10.39 -17.71
N ARG A 838 -22.97 -10.32 -16.48
CA ARG A 838 -23.91 -9.28 -16.05
C ARG A 838 -23.18 -8.18 -15.28
N ALA A 839 -23.48 -6.94 -15.59
CA ALA A 839 -23.04 -5.81 -14.81
C ALA A 839 -23.67 -5.84 -13.40
N SER A 840 -23.07 -5.13 -12.46
CA SER A 840 -23.66 -4.97 -11.14
C SER A 840 -24.98 -4.20 -11.19
N ALA A 841 -25.83 -4.39 -10.18
CA ALA A 841 -27.12 -3.69 -10.12
C ALA A 841 -26.98 -2.15 -10.15
N PRO A 842 -26.03 -1.50 -9.44
CA PRO A 842 -25.81 -0.06 -9.54
C PRO A 842 -25.46 0.41 -10.96
N VAL A 843 -24.58 -0.28 -11.67
CA VAL A 843 -24.21 0.06 -13.04
C VAL A 843 -25.41 -0.06 -13.95
N THR A 844 -26.15 -1.19 -13.88
CA THR A 844 -27.35 -1.42 -14.70
C THR A 844 -28.42 -0.37 -14.43
N LEU A 845 -28.69 -0.08 -13.13
CA LEU A 845 -29.71 0.89 -12.75
C LEU A 845 -29.40 2.30 -13.27
N LEU A 846 -28.17 2.82 -13.02
CA LEU A 846 -27.80 4.18 -13.43
C LEU A 846 -27.74 4.33 -14.95
N THR A 847 -27.29 3.31 -15.69
CA THR A 847 -27.27 3.34 -17.15
C THR A 847 -28.69 3.39 -17.73
N PHE A 848 -29.61 2.54 -17.26
CA PHE A 848 -30.99 2.55 -17.76
C PHE A 848 -31.80 3.76 -17.31
N ILE A 849 -31.55 4.31 -16.11
CA ILE A 849 -32.15 5.58 -15.69
C ILE A 849 -31.66 6.72 -16.61
N GLY A 850 -30.34 6.75 -16.91
CA GLY A 850 -29.76 7.73 -17.82
C GLY A 850 -30.42 7.69 -19.21
N ILE A 851 -30.54 6.49 -19.79
CA ILE A 851 -31.23 6.25 -21.07
C ILE A 851 -32.69 6.75 -21.01
N ALA A 852 -33.44 6.37 -19.97
CA ALA A 852 -34.84 6.73 -19.83
C ALA A 852 -35.01 8.25 -19.71
N VAL A 853 -34.23 8.92 -18.87
CA VAL A 853 -34.29 10.38 -18.67
C VAL A 853 -34.04 11.11 -19.97
N LEU A 854 -32.94 10.80 -20.68
CA LEU A 854 -32.60 11.53 -21.91
C LEU A 854 -33.56 11.19 -23.09
N THR A 855 -34.13 9.99 -23.10
CA THR A 855 -35.16 9.63 -24.11
C THR A 855 -36.43 10.45 -23.93
N VAL A 856 -36.78 10.79 -22.67
CA VAL A 856 -38.01 11.57 -22.36
C VAL A 856 -37.81 13.07 -22.53
N ILE A 857 -36.61 13.61 -22.37
CA ILE A 857 -36.33 15.06 -22.43
C ILE A 857 -36.89 15.74 -23.66
N PRO A 858 -36.76 15.26 -24.92
CA PRO A 858 -37.33 15.93 -26.11
C PRO A 858 -38.83 16.12 -26.07
N PHE A 859 -39.55 15.40 -25.24
CA PHE A 859 -41.01 15.48 -25.08
C PHE A 859 -41.44 16.39 -23.93
N THR A 860 -40.52 17.01 -23.24
CA THR A 860 -40.78 17.88 -22.07
C THR A 860 -40.64 19.35 -22.43
N ALA A 861 -41.24 20.23 -21.63
CA ALA A 861 -41.04 21.67 -21.76
C ALA A 861 -39.55 22.07 -21.65
N MET A 862 -38.76 21.35 -20.84
CA MET A 862 -37.32 21.54 -20.73
C MET A 862 -36.58 21.20 -22.04
N GLY A 863 -36.97 20.12 -22.72
CA GLY A 863 -36.40 19.74 -24.01
C GLY A 863 -36.68 20.81 -25.07
N HIS A 864 -37.90 21.29 -25.14
CA HIS A 864 -38.25 22.37 -26.06
C HIS A 864 -37.50 23.69 -25.74
N ALA A 865 -37.33 24.03 -24.48
CA ALA A 865 -36.55 25.19 -24.06
C ALA A 865 -35.06 25.12 -24.45
N ILE A 866 -34.49 23.94 -24.58
CA ILE A 866 -33.11 23.77 -25.07
C ILE A 866 -33.02 23.49 -26.58
N GLY A 867 -34.11 23.71 -27.34
CA GLY A 867 -34.12 23.61 -28.81
C GLY A 867 -34.31 22.18 -29.36
N LEU A 868 -34.77 21.21 -28.54
CA LEU A 868 -35.14 19.87 -29.00
C LEU A 868 -36.62 19.82 -29.38
N ALA A 869 -37.00 19.04 -30.41
CA ALA A 869 -38.36 18.78 -30.78
C ALA A 869 -38.78 17.34 -30.49
N SER A 870 -40.09 17.12 -30.34
CA SER A 870 -40.65 15.79 -30.12
C SER A 870 -40.39 14.89 -31.33
N LEU A 871 -39.93 13.66 -31.09
CA LEU A 871 -39.62 12.67 -32.10
C LEU A 871 -40.86 11.87 -32.51
N PRO A 872 -41.03 11.54 -33.81
CA PRO A 872 -42.15 10.70 -34.27
C PRO A 872 -41.98 9.24 -33.79
N GLY A 873 -43.10 8.51 -33.58
CA GLY A 873 -43.07 7.15 -33.08
C GLY A 873 -42.25 6.16 -33.91
N GLU A 874 -42.22 6.37 -35.24
CA GLU A 874 -41.45 5.56 -36.19
C GLU A 874 -39.93 5.59 -35.91
N TYR A 875 -39.40 6.71 -35.39
CA TYR A 875 -38.00 6.86 -35.02
C TYR A 875 -37.55 5.80 -34.03
N PHE A 876 -38.38 5.45 -33.05
CA PHE A 876 -38.00 4.45 -32.02
C PHE A 876 -37.85 3.05 -32.59
N SER A 877 -38.55 2.69 -33.66
CA SER A 877 -38.32 1.43 -34.37
C SER A 877 -36.94 1.39 -35.04
N TRP A 878 -36.52 2.49 -35.65
CA TRP A 878 -35.21 2.66 -36.23
C TRP A 878 -34.11 2.70 -35.16
N LEU A 879 -34.33 3.43 -34.05
CA LEU A 879 -33.42 3.46 -32.91
C LEU A 879 -33.15 2.08 -32.36
N ALA A 880 -34.20 1.24 -32.20
CA ALA A 880 -34.04 -0.14 -31.74
C ALA A 880 -33.22 -0.99 -32.73
N ALA A 881 -33.43 -0.85 -34.01
CA ALA A 881 -32.68 -1.54 -35.05
C ALA A 881 -31.20 -1.12 -35.07
N ILE A 882 -30.93 0.20 -35.00
CA ILE A 882 -29.57 0.79 -34.96
C ILE A 882 -28.84 0.31 -33.72
N THR A 883 -29.48 0.36 -32.54
CA THR A 883 -28.89 -0.09 -31.28
C THR A 883 -28.53 -1.57 -31.32
N LEU A 884 -29.41 -2.42 -31.87
CA LEU A 884 -29.15 -3.85 -31.99
C LEU A 884 -27.95 -4.11 -32.95
N ALA A 885 -27.92 -3.42 -34.09
CA ALA A 885 -26.80 -3.53 -35.03
C ALA A 885 -25.48 -3.03 -34.41
N TYR A 886 -25.51 -1.95 -33.63
CA TYR A 886 -24.37 -1.47 -32.83
C TYR A 886 -23.86 -2.53 -31.88
N MET A 887 -24.73 -3.16 -31.10
CA MET A 887 -24.34 -4.22 -30.17
C MET A 887 -23.66 -5.41 -30.88
N LEU A 888 -24.17 -5.79 -32.05
CA LEU A 888 -23.58 -6.85 -32.88
C LEU A 888 -22.19 -6.45 -33.40
N LEU A 889 -22.04 -5.25 -33.98
CA LEU A 889 -20.77 -4.76 -34.50
C LEU A 889 -19.74 -4.59 -33.38
N ALA A 890 -20.12 -3.99 -32.23
CA ALA A 890 -19.26 -3.84 -31.07
C ALA A 890 -18.77 -5.21 -30.53
N THR A 891 -19.64 -6.22 -30.53
CA THR A 891 -19.25 -7.60 -30.16
C THR A 891 -18.26 -8.20 -31.14
N MET A 892 -18.45 -7.99 -32.45
CA MET A 892 -17.54 -8.43 -33.49
C MET A 892 -16.16 -7.75 -33.38
N MET A 893 -16.14 -6.43 -33.25
CA MET A 893 -14.91 -5.63 -33.13
C MET A 893 -14.13 -5.99 -31.87
N LYS A 894 -14.81 -6.23 -30.76
CA LYS A 894 -14.24 -6.72 -29.51
C LYS A 894 -13.55 -8.08 -29.71
N LYS A 895 -14.19 -9.06 -30.37
CA LYS A 895 -13.59 -10.36 -30.67
C LYS A 895 -12.37 -10.23 -31.59
N LEU A 896 -12.41 -9.35 -32.60
CA LEU A 896 -11.27 -9.06 -33.47
C LEU A 896 -10.11 -8.41 -32.70
N TYR A 897 -10.42 -7.47 -31.80
CA TYR A 897 -9.43 -6.85 -30.94
C TYR A 897 -8.72 -7.89 -30.04
N ILE A 898 -9.49 -8.76 -29.38
CA ILE A 898 -8.94 -9.85 -28.54
C ILE A 898 -8.09 -10.80 -29.38
N LYS A 899 -8.53 -11.16 -30.60
CA LYS A 899 -7.76 -12.02 -31.50
C LYS A 899 -6.42 -11.37 -31.90
N ARG A 900 -6.37 -10.03 -32.02
CA ARG A 900 -5.17 -9.28 -32.43
C ARG A 900 -4.21 -9.00 -31.29
N TYR A 901 -4.72 -8.66 -30.09
CA TYR A 901 -3.94 -8.17 -28.96
C TYR A 901 -3.91 -9.13 -27.78
N GLY A 902 -4.66 -10.24 -27.83
CA GLY A 902 -4.67 -11.27 -26.78
C GLY A 902 -5.70 -11.03 -25.66
N GLU A 903 -6.00 -9.79 -25.34
CA GLU A 903 -6.90 -9.43 -24.24
C GLU A 903 -7.71 -8.16 -24.55
N LEU A 904 -8.83 -7.96 -23.86
CA LEU A 904 -9.68 -6.78 -24.01
C LEU A 904 -9.28 -5.65 -23.04
N LEU A 905 -9.12 -5.99 -21.76
CA LEU A 905 -8.90 -5.06 -20.63
C LEU A 905 -7.47 -5.09 -20.15
#